data_2e452e80d15172f06ba6057b126d6cc8
#
_entry.id   2e452e80d15172f06ba6057b126d6cc8
#
_cell.length_a   1.000
_cell.length_b   1.000
_cell.length_c   1.000
_cell.angle_alpha   90.00
_cell.angle_beta   90.00
_cell.angle_gamma   90.00
#
_symmetry.space_group_name_H-M   'P 1'
#
loop_
_entity.id
_entity.type
_entity.pdbx_description
1 polymer ?
#
loop_
_entity_poly.entity_id
_entity_poly.type
_entity_poly.pdbx_seq_one_letter_code
_entity_poly.pdbx_strand_id
1 'polypeptide(L)'
;MRKFFLIDGTGLVYRAFFAIRNLNTSTGEPVNALYGLSRMLTKLLKEKVEKDDRIVFFMDRARKTFRTEMYEEYKANRSEMPEELRFQMAYVEDLVKSFGINVLSVENYEADDLIATFTKTFQEDSDLFEIVTSDKDLFQLISDNVRILRAEKGVTQLKEYDRDTFYEKYGFEPSQMIDYLSLMGDSSDNIPGIKGIGDKRAKELISKFGTFEDIYKNLDKVSNANKKRLEESKEAGFLSKKLVQLKDDVTLEDDFANPCKYSYSGINLSEMTQLFNKFQFDSLLSEWADKTNTQGLLFEEKSSEKKEEKRYSYQTITKENFPTWLETLKKQKQFAFDTETTSLNVREAELVGVSFSWGEENTFYLPLGHKSKSDQTKNLDMKSLTDVLEAAEDALVIGHNLKYDFAILMNRGFSIPKNYFDTMIASYLLNPDKGKHGLDLLAMEEFSHKMISYDDVISQSENASNFSQVSVKEATIYSGEDAYITYRLYKLFVKRLENEDLTDLYQKMEMPLLKVLIQMEDNGVFFDRDYLKTLSNKTGKLIKEIKKQIYEIAGTEFNLNSPIQLGEILFDKLELPSQGKTAKSKNYKTGREVLEKLADDYEIAKLMLEYRKYSKLKSTYIDAIPGYISKKTGRVHSSFNQIGTATGRLSSSDPNLQNLPIKEEEGREIRNAIKPQNENWKLISADYSQIELRLMAHISSDENLIKAFNEDLDVHSFTASKIFSVDMDQVTKEQRGIGKMINFSIIYGISAYGLSSRIGISIQEADRFISEYFKTYPKVKAYMDEIEKKAKKDKEVRTIFNRLRKVKYIDASNRRLQQEAKRMAINSPVQGTAADIMKVAMINIQEQIIEKKSKCMMIMQIHDEIVLECPDEEVVEMKNMLVQEMENAYLLKVPLKVDVEVTTEF
;
A
#
# COMPACT_ATOMS: atom_id res chain seq x y z
N MET A 1 18.29 -26.97 -19.40
CA MET A 1 17.03 -27.49 -19.97
C MET A 1 16.28 -26.30 -20.49
N ARG A 2 16.13 -26.16 -21.81
CA ARG A 2 15.41 -25.03 -22.42
C ARG A 2 13.91 -25.31 -22.37
N LYS A 3 13.14 -24.39 -21.77
CA LYS A 3 11.70 -24.50 -21.67
C LYS A 3 11.01 -23.61 -22.70
N PHE A 4 9.84 -24.05 -23.15
CA PHE A 4 8.96 -23.27 -23.99
C PHE A 4 7.61 -23.09 -23.27
N PHE A 5 7.34 -21.88 -22.80
CA PHE A 5 6.08 -21.51 -22.15
C PHE A 5 5.06 -21.11 -23.22
N LEU A 6 3.96 -21.84 -23.29
CA LEU A 6 2.84 -21.60 -24.19
C LEU A 6 1.64 -21.14 -23.35
N ILE A 7 1.23 -19.88 -23.50
CA ILE A 7 0.20 -19.27 -22.65
C ILE A 7 -1.11 -19.19 -23.40
N ASP A 8 -2.16 -19.89 -22.94
CA ASP A 8 -3.56 -19.70 -23.36
C ASP A 8 -4.07 -18.35 -22.82
N GLY A 9 -3.87 -17.32 -23.65
CA GLY A 9 -4.09 -15.93 -23.24
C GLY A 9 -5.56 -15.58 -23.06
N THR A 10 -6.40 -15.96 -24.00
CA THR A 10 -7.85 -15.64 -23.93
C THR A 10 -8.48 -16.24 -22.68
N GLY A 11 -8.21 -17.52 -22.40
CA GLY A 11 -8.72 -18.19 -21.20
C GLY A 11 -8.24 -17.52 -19.89
N LEU A 12 -6.99 -17.09 -19.84
CA LEU A 12 -6.45 -16.42 -18.66
C LEU A 12 -7.01 -15.00 -18.45
N VAL A 13 -7.24 -14.23 -19.53
CA VAL A 13 -7.85 -12.90 -19.44
C VAL A 13 -9.28 -12.97 -18.90
N TYR A 14 -10.10 -13.91 -19.43
CA TYR A 14 -11.45 -14.17 -18.90
C TYR A 14 -11.41 -14.59 -17.44
N ARG A 15 -10.49 -15.48 -17.08
CA ARG A 15 -10.31 -15.89 -15.69
C ARG A 15 -9.96 -14.71 -14.77
N ALA A 16 -9.05 -13.85 -15.17
CA ALA A 16 -8.66 -12.66 -14.44
C ALA A 16 -9.87 -11.72 -14.22
N PHE A 17 -10.67 -11.52 -15.26
CA PHE A 17 -11.87 -10.68 -15.22
C PHE A 17 -12.89 -11.17 -14.19
N PHE A 18 -13.20 -12.47 -14.16
CA PHE A 18 -14.19 -13.02 -13.22
C PHE A 18 -13.65 -13.27 -11.81
N ALA A 19 -12.33 -13.46 -11.65
CA ALA A 19 -11.71 -13.69 -10.34
C ALA A 19 -11.55 -12.39 -9.52
N ILE A 20 -11.34 -11.25 -10.18
CA ILE A 20 -11.18 -9.94 -9.57
C ILE A 20 -12.40 -9.10 -9.89
N ARG A 21 -13.24 -8.82 -8.88
CA ARG A 21 -14.46 -8.03 -9.07
C ARG A 21 -14.24 -6.56 -8.71
N ASN A 22 -14.84 -5.65 -9.50
CA ASN A 22 -14.96 -4.23 -9.18
C ASN A 22 -13.62 -3.48 -8.98
N LEU A 23 -12.62 -3.75 -9.81
CA LEU A 23 -11.39 -2.97 -9.87
C LEU A 23 -11.46 -2.00 -11.06
N ASN A 24 -11.53 -0.71 -10.77
CA ASN A 24 -11.57 0.36 -11.75
C ASN A 24 -10.49 1.40 -11.45
N THR A 25 -10.08 2.16 -12.45
CA THR A 25 -9.28 3.39 -12.27
C THR A 25 -10.08 4.44 -11.48
N SER A 26 -9.42 5.49 -11.04
CA SER A 26 -10.10 6.63 -10.39
C SER A 26 -11.10 7.35 -11.31
N THR A 27 -10.96 7.20 -12.63
CA THR A 27 -11.88 7.71 -13.66
C THR A 27 -13.04 6.78 -13.94
N GLY A 28 -13.05 5.56 -13.34
CA GLY A 28 -14.13 4.58 -13.48
C GLY A 28 -13.92 3.54 -14.58
N GLU A 29 -12.78 3.55 -15.27
CA GLU A 29 -12.46 2.56 -16.30
C GLU A 29 -12.19 1.19 -15.66
N PRO A 30 -12.81 0.11 -16.16
CA PRO A 30 -12.59 -1.23 -15.63
C PRO A 30 -11.19 -1.74 -15.99
N VAL A 31 -10.45 -2.25 -14.99
CA VAL A 31 -9.05 -2.71 -15.16
C VAL A 31 -8.75 -4.03 -14.47
N ASN A 32 -9.78 -4.72 -14.00
CA ASN A 32 -9.65 -5.97 -13.24
C ASN A 32 -8.99 -7.11 -14.03
N ALA A 33 -9.30 -7.26 -15.32
CA ALA A 33 -8.69 -8.26 -16.18
C ALA A 33 -7.21 -7.96 -16.43
N LEU A 34 -6.87 -6.71 -16.77
CA LEU A 34 -5.50 -6.27 -17.00
C LEU A 34 -4.64 -6.41 -15.74
N TYR A 35 -5.17 -6.00 -14.58
CA TYR A 35 -4.48 -6.17 -13.31
C TYR A 35 -4.24 -7.65 -12.97
N GLY A 36 -5.27 -8.49 -13.13
CA GLY A 36 -5.17 -9.92 -12.89
C GLY A 36 -4.15 -10.60 -13.80
N LEU A 37 -4.17 -10.27 -15.10
CA LEU A 37 -3.21 -10.76 -16.07
C LEU A 37 -1.78 -10.32 -15.71
N SER A 38 -1.58 -9.03 -15.38
CA SER A 38 -0.28 -8.51 -14.94
C SER A 38 0.26 -9.28 -13.74
N ARG A 39 -0.58 -9.58 -12.73
CA ARG A 39 -0.22 -10.39 -11.57
C ARG A 39 0.20 -11.82 -11.94
N MET A 40 -0.51 -12.45 -12.89
CA MET A 40 -0.20 -13.80 -13.36
C MET A 40 1.13 -13.82 -14.11
N LEU A 41 1.34 -12.89 -15.06
CA LEU A 41 2.58 -12.77 -15.81
C LEU A 41 3.77 -12.44 -14.91
N THR A 42 3.62 -11.48 -13.99
CA THR A 42 4.66 -11.14 -13.00
C THR A 42 5.09 -12.38 -12.21
N LYS A 43 4.13 -13.18 -11.74
CA LYS A 43 4.45 -14.38 -10.98
C LYS A 43 5.11 -15.47 -11.84
N LEU A 44 4.59 -15.71 -13.04
CA LEU A 44 5.15 -16.70 -13.96
C LEU A 44 6.61 -16.36 -14.30
N LEU A 45 6.88 -15.11 -14.66
CA LEU A 45 8.21 -14.65 -14.99
C LEU A 45 9.19 -14.74 -13.81
N LYS A 46 8.74 -14.37 -12.60
CA LYS A 46 9.61 -14.42 -11.40
C LYS A 46 9.92 -15.83 -10.90
N GLU A 47 8.96 -16.76 -11.02
CA GLU A 47 9.07 -18.06 -10.38
C GLU A 47 9.50 -19.20 -11.33
N LYS A 48 9.27 -19.07 -12.63
CA LYS A 48 9.37 -20.18 -13.57
C LYS A 48 10.24 -19.92 -14.79
N VAL A 49 10.32 -18.68 -15.30
CA VAL A 49 11.01 -18.36 -16.56
C VAL A 49 12.47 -17.99 -16.29
N GLU A 50 13.38 -18.62 -17.00
CA GLU A 50 14.82 -18.37 -16.92
C GLU A 50 15.34 -17.68 -18.19
N LYS A 51 16.58 -17.18 -18.14
CA LYS A 51 17.24 -16.63 -19.33
C LYS A 51 17.38 -17.73 -20.36
N ASP A 52 17.10 -17.41 -21.63
CA ASP A 52 17.10 -18.30 -22.79
C ASP A 52 15.88 -19.23 -22.91
N ASP A 53 14.93 -19.22 -21.97
CA ASP A 53 13.61 -19.83 -22.16
C ASP A 53 12.83 -19.12 -23.26
N ARG A 54 11.88 -19.81 -23.85
CA ARG A 54 10.98 -19.27 -24.89
C ARG A 54 9.59 -19.09 -24.30
N ILE A 55 8.91 -18.01 -24.71
CA ILE A 55 7.58 -17.69 -24.19
C ILE A 55 6.71 -17.05 -25.27
N VAL A 56 5.48 -17.53 -25.37
CA VAL A 56 4.49 -17.05 -26.34
C VAL A 56 3.11 -17.00 -25.71
N PHE A 57 2.35 -15.97 -26.03
CA PHE A 57 0.99 -15.72 -25.57
C PHE A 57 0.02 -15.84 -26.74
N PHE A 58 -0.92 -16.79 -26.69
CA PHE A 58 -1.87 -17.06 -27.75
C PHE A 58 -3.21 -16.38 -27.48
N MET A 59 -3.80 -15.76 -28.50
CA MET A 59 -5.11 -15.11 -28.41
C MET A 59 -6.05 -15.60 -29.52
N ASP A 60 -7.34 -15.73 -29.18
CA ASP A 60 -8.37 -15.93 -30.18
C ASP A 60 -8.63 -14.63 -30.95
N ARG A 61 -8.61 -14.68 -32.27
CA ARG A 61 -8.80 -13.50 -33.12
C ARG A 61 -10.27 -13.25 -33.49
N ALA A 62 -11.08 -14.28 -33.60
CA ALA A 62 -12.48 -14.20 -34.02
C ALA A 62 -13.37 -15.20 -33.27
N ARG A 63 -14.67 -14.89 -33.15
CA ARG A 63 -15.68 -15.82 -32.62
C ARG A 63 -16.02 -16.98 -33.56
N LYS A 64 -15.82 -16.80 -34.87
CA LYS A 64 -16.10 -17.82 -35.89
C LYS A 64 -14.81 -18.55 -36.25
N THR A 65 -14.80 -19.86 -36.00
CA THR A 65 -13.70 -20.76 -36.30
C THR A 65 -14.20 -21.92 -37.19
N PHE A 66 -13.33 -22.75 -37.70
CA PHE A 66 -13.72 -23.94 -38.47
C PHE A 66 -14.68 -24.85 -37.67
N ARG A 67 -14.66 -24.80 -36.30
CA ARG A 67 -15.59 -25.57 -35.47
C ARG A 67 -17.00 -25.01 -35.52
N THR A 68 -17.18 -23.71 -35.64
CA THR A 68 -18.48 -23.07 -35.87
C THR A 68 -19.05 -23.38 -37.27
N GLU A 69 -18.19 -23.57 -38.24
CA GLU A 69 -18.62 -24.03 -39.59
C GLU A 69 -19.04 -25.50 -39.59
N MET A 70 -18.39 -26.33 -38.75
CA MET A 70 -18.70 -27.75 -38.61
C MET A 70 -19.97 -27.98 -37.78
N TYR A 71 -20.24 -27.12 -36.79
CA TYR A 71 -21.37 -27.19 -35.86
C TYR A 71 -21.81 -25.80 -35.42
N GLU A 72 -22.91 -25.31 -35.95
CA GLU A 72 -23.42 -23.96 -35.78
C GLU A 72 -23.72 -23.64 -34.29
N GLU A 73 -24.11 -24.66 -33.51
CA GLU A 73 -24.40 -24.52 -32.08
C GLU A 73 -23.11 -24.52 -31.19
N TYR A 74 -21.90 -24.72 -31.75
CA TYR A 74 -20.64 -24.69 -31.01
C TYR A 74 -20.46 -23.33 -30.32
N LYS A 75 -20.27 -23.33 -29.01
CA LYS A 75 -20.15 -22.13 -28.16
C LYS A 75 -21.35 -21.14 -28.24
N ALA A 76 -22.48 -21.54 -28.82
CA ALA A 76 -23.66 -20.66 -28.96
C ALA A 76 -24.30 -20.29 -27.62
N ASN A 77 -24.09 -21.09 -26.59
CA ASN A 77 -24.55 -20.82 -25.21
C ASN A 77 -23.66 -19.83 -24.44
N ARG A 78 -22.50 -19.43 -24.97
CA ARG A 78 -21.64 -18.40 -24.35
C ARG A 78 -22.28 -17.04 -24.50
N SER A 79 -22.46 -16.34 -23.38
CA SER A 79 -22.92 -14.94 -23.35
C SER A 79 -21.99 -14.00 -24.14
N GLU A 80 -22.53 -12.90 -24.59
CA GLU A 80 -21.67 -11.86 -25.20
C GLU A 80 -20.61 -11.39 -24.21
N MET A 81 -19.44 -10.98 -24.76
CA MET A 81 -18.36 -10.41 -23.96
C MET A 81 -18.88 -9.16 -23.25
N PRO A 82 -18.76 -9.07 -21.89
CA PRO A 82 -19.11 -7.85 -21.15
C PRO A 82 -18.41 -6.61 -21.72
N GLU A 83 -19.08 -5.47 -21.75
CA GLU A 83 -18.49 -4.23 -22.25
C GLU A 83 -17.22 -3.84 -21.50
N GLU A 84 -17.21 -4.06 -20.19
CA GLU A 84 -16.05 -3.80 -19.32
C GLU A 84 -14.85 -4.68 -19.72
N LEU A 85 -15.08 -5.91 -20.17
CA LEU A 85 -14.00 -6.77 -20.66
C LEU A 85 -13.56 -6.37 -22.06
N ARG A 86 -14.50 -5.99 -22.93
CA ARG A 86 -14.19 -5.53 -24.29
C ARG A 86 -13.26 -4.32 -24.29
N PHE A 87 -13.49 -3.37 -23.39
CA PHE A 87 -12.60 -2.23 -23.17
C PHE A 87 -11.17 -2.69 -22.83
N GLN A 88 -11.03 -3.65 -21.93
CA GLN A 88 -9.73 -4.13 -21.47
C GLN A 88 -8.99 -4.97 -22.53
N MET A 89 -9.73 -5.75 -23.35
CA MET A 89 -9.15 -6.58 -24.43
C MET A 89 -8.32 -5.76 -25.43
N ALA A 90 -8.68 -4.49 -25.66
CA ALA A 90 -7.93 -3.60 -26.54
C ALA A 90 -6.50 -3.30 -26.07
N TYR A 91 -6.21 -3.52 -24.78
CA TYR A 91 -4.89 -3.25 -24.17
C TYR A 91 -4.12 -4.52 -23.79
N VAL A 92 -4.71 -5.70 -23.98
CA VAL A 92 -4.05 -6.97 -23.59
C VAL A 92 -2.77 -7.19 -24.37
N GLU A 93 -2.79 -6.96 -25.68
CA GLU A 93 -1.61 -7.17 -26.53
C GLU A 93 -0.46 -6.24 -26.16
N ASP A 94 -0.73 -4.94 -25.98
CA ASP A 94 0.28 -3.96 -25.55
C ASP A 94 0.83 -4.31 -24.18
N LEU A 95 -0.05 -4.71 -23.24
CA LEU A 95 0.34 -5.13 -21.90
C LEU A 95 1.28 -6.35 -21.95
N VAL A 96 0.93 -7.39 -22.72
CA VAL A 96 1.73 -8.62 -22.84
C VAL A 96 3.08 -8.33 -23.49
N LYS A 97 3.10 -7.51 -24.54
CA LYS A 97 4.33 -7.06 -25.18
C LYS A 97 5.25 -6.28 -24.25
N SER A 98 4.68 -5.47 -23.34
CA SER A 98 5.47 -4.74 -22.34
C SER A 98 6.19 -5.67 -21.35
N PHE A 99 5.67 -6.89 -21.13
CA PHE A 99 6.35 -7.95 -20.40
C PHE A 99 7.42 -8.70 -21.23
N GLY A 100 7.71 -8.27 -22.47
CA GLY A 100 8.67 -8.92 -23.36
C GLY A 100 8.18 -10.23 -23.97
N ILE A 101 6.86 -10.44 -24.02
CA ILE A 101 6.24 -11.68 -24.49
C ILE A 101 5.59 -11.43 -25.86
N ASN A 102 5.88 -12.29 -26.83
CA ASN A 102 5.25 -12.23 -28.14
C ASN A 102 3.79 -12.70 -28.06
N VAL A 103 2.91 -11.99 -28.79
CA VAL A 103 1.49 -12.36 -28.91
C VAL A 103 1.24 -12.92 -30.31
N LEU A 104 0.56 -14.08 -30.36
CA LEU A 104 0.21 -14.77 -31.60
C LEU A 104 -1.29 -15.04 -31.68
N SER A 105 -1.87 -14.77 -32.85
CA SER A 105 -3.25 -15.15 -33.17
C SER A 105 -3.35 -15.40 -34.69
N VAL A 106 -4.13 -16.44 -35.09
CA VAL A 106 -4.36 -16.79 -36.50
C VAL A 106 -5.87 -16.84 -36.77
N GLU A 107 -6.30 -16.29 -37.90
CA GLU A 107 -7.73 -16.34 -38.28
C GLU A 107 -8.23 -17.76 -38.46
N ASN A 108 -9.49 -18.01 -38.10
CA ASN A 108 -10.18 -19.29 -38.19
C ASN A 108 -9.73 -20.37 -37.18
N TYR A 109 -8.71 -20.14 -36.37
CA TYR A 109 -8.20 -21.08 -35.40
C TYR A 109 -8.29 -20.50 -33.98
N GLU A 110 -8.46 -21.39 -33.02
CA GLU A 110 -8.46 -21.04 -31.59
C GLU A 110 -7.04 -21.09 -31.00
N ALA A 111 -6.81 -20.40 -29.88
CA ALA A 111 -5.53 -20.40 -29.17
C ALA A 111 -5.04 -21.84 -28.90
N ASP A 112 -5.96 -22.76 -28.56
CA ASP A 112 -5.66 -24.16 -28.27
C ASP A 112 -5.08 -24.91 -29.46
N ASP A 113 -5.56 -24.65 -30.70
CA ASP A 113 -5.07 -25.25 -31.94
C ASP A 113 -3.63 -24.75 -32.25
N LEU A 114 -3.38 -23.48 -31.98
CA LEU A 114 -2.04 -22.90 -32.14
C LEU A 114 -1.08 -23.49 -31.13
N ILE A 115 -1.49 -23.67 -29.87
CA ILE A 115 -0.68 -24.33 -28.83
C ILE A 115 -0.33 -25.75 -29.24
N ALA A 116 -1.32 -26.52 -29.73
CA ALA A 116 -1.09 -27.88 -30.22
C ALA A 116 -0.12 -27.90 -31.41
N THR A 117 -0.29 -26.99 -32.36
CA THR A 117 0.61 -26.87 -33.52
C THR A 117 2.03 -26.49 -33.09
N PHE A 118 2.21 -25.55 -32.16
CA PHE A 118 3.52 -25.14 -31.65
C PHE A 118 4.22 -26.29 -30.93
N THR A 119 3.50 -27.03 -30.08
CA THR A 119 4.03 -28.18 -29.36
C THR A 119 4.59 -29.23 -30.33
N LYS A 120 3.90 -29.48 -31.44
CA LYS A 120 4.33 -30.44 -32.47
C LYS A 120 5.47 -29.89 -33.33
N THR A 121 5.35 -28.61 -33.78
CA THR A 121 6.32 -28.01 -34.70
C THR A 121 7.70 -27.86 -34.06
N PHE A 122 7.76 -27.50 -32.79
CA PHE A 122 9.00 -27.20 -32.08
C PHE A 122 9.43 -28.30 -31.10
N GLN A 123 8.92 -29.53 -31.23
CA GLN A 123 9.22 -30.61 -30.27
C GLN A 123 10.72 -30.96 -30.19
N GLU A 124 11.52 -30.74 -31.28
CA GLU A 124 12.97 -30.96 -31.30
C GLU A 124 13.76 -29.72 -30.78
N ASP A 125 13.12 -28.57 -30.68
CA ASP A 125 13.73 -27.29 -30.32
C ASP A 125 13.68 -26.96 -28.81
N SER A 126 12.95 -27.76 -28.01
CA SER A 126 12.76 -27.56 -26.58
C SER A 126 12.80 -28.85 -25.81
N ASP A 127 13.43 -28.85 -24.65
CA ASP A 127 13.51 -30.00 -23.75
C ASP A 127 12.18 -30.21 -22.98
N LEU A 128 11.43 -29.13 -22.75
CA LEU A 128 10.16 -29.16 -22.01
C LEU A 128 9.23 -28.05 -22.49
N PHE A 129 7.95 -28.39 -22.74
CA PHE A 129 6.86 -27.45 -22.95
C PHE A 129 6.04 -27.30 -21.64
N GLU A 130 5.84 -26.07 -21.18
CA GLU A 130 4.96 -25.74 -20.08
C GLU A 130 3.76 -24.92 -20.61
N ILE A 131 2.59 -25.54 -20.69
CA ILE A 131 1.37 -24.90 -21.18
C ILE A 131 0.62 -24.29 -20.01
N VAL A 132 0.47 -22.97 -20.00
CA VAL A 132 -0.25 -22.22 -18.94
C VAL A 132 -1.68 -21.97 -19.39
N THR A 133 -2.64 -22.66 -18.78
CA THR A 133 -4.05 -22.60 -19.15
C THR A 133 -5.01 -22.79 -17.99
N SER A 134 -6.26 -22.44 -18.18
CA SER A 134 -7.40 -22.85 -17.35
C SER A 134 -8.25 -23.94 -18.00
N ASP A 135 -8.03 -24.22 -19.28
CA ASP A 135 -8.82 -25.17 -20.04
C ASP A 135 -8.37 -26.62 -19.80
N LYS A 136 -9.35 -27.54 -19.76
CA LYS A 136 -9.12 -28.97 -19.58
C LYS A 136 -8.85 -29.67 -20.91
N ASP A 137 -9.22 -29.06 -22.03
CA ASP A 137 -9.11 -29.67 -23.35
C ASP A 137 -7.63 -29.80 -23.76
N LEU A 138 -6.79 -28.89 -23.29
CA LEU A 138 -5.33 -28.94 -23.49
C LEU A 138 -4.64 -30.10 -22.74
N PHE A 139 -5.31 -30.80 -21.83
CA PHE A 139 -4.74 -32.00 -21.21
C PHE A 139 -4.42 -33.13 -22.19
N GLN A 140 -5.07 -33.13 -23.36
CA GLN A 140 -4.75 -34.09 -24.44
C GLN A 140 -3.33 -33.97 -24.96
N LEU A 141 -2.64 -32.86 -24.71
CA LEU A 141 -1.26 -32.61 -25.16
C LEU A 141 -0.19 -33.11 -24.17
N ILE A 142 -0.59 -33.50 -22.95
CA ILE A 142 0.39 -33.97 -21.95
C ILE A 142 1.15 -35.20 -22.49
N SER A 143 2.48 -35.11 -22.43
CA SER A 143 3.42 -36.15 -22.86
C SER A 143 4.67 -36.16 -21.96
N ASP A 144 5.71 -36.91 -22.33
CA ASP A 144 6.95 -36.95 -21.57
C ASP A 144 7.66 -35.59 -21.52
N ASN A 145 7.47 -34.73 -22.54
CA ASN A 145 8.06 -33.41 -22.63
C ASN A 145 7.03 -32.27 -22.63
N VAL A 146 5.75 -32.52 -22.32
CA VAL A 146 4.68 -31.51 -22.22
C VAL A 146 3.99 -31.61 -20.89
N ARG A 147 3.93 -30.49 -20.16
CA ARG A 147 3.23 -30.34 -18.87
C ARG A 147 2.21 -29.20 -18.94
N ILE A 148 1.18 -29.29 -18.13
CA ILE A 148 0.15 -28.25 -18.00
C ILE A 148 0.31 -27.54 -16.65
N LEU A 149 0.44 -26.21 -16.69
CA LEU A 149 0.36 -25.34 -15.52
C LEU A 149 -1.06 -24.78 -15.43
N ARG A 150 -1.90 -25.42 -14.64
CA ARG A 150 -3.31 -25.03 -14.52
C ARG A 150 -3.58 -24.09 -13.36
N ALA A 151 -4.26 -22.97 -13.63
CA ALA A 151 -4.74 -22.09 -12.59
C ALA A 151 -5.98 -22.69 -11.88
N GLU A 152 -5.82 -23.17 -10.62
CA GLU A 152 -6.94 -23.82 -9.89
C GLU A 152 -7.69 -22.86 -8.95
N LYS A 153 -6.97 -21.99 -8.19
CA LYS A 153 -7.58 -21.03 -7.26
C LYS A 153 -7.06 -19.61 -7.49
N GLY A 154 -7.98 -18.66 -7.70
CA GLY A 154 -7.64 -17.26 -7.96
C GLY A 154 -6.84 -17.08 -9.26
N VAL A 155 -6.00 -16.06 -9.32
CA VAL A 155 -5.22 -15.71 -10.53
C VAL A 155 -3.76 -16.17 -10.48
N THR A 156 -3.22 -16.56 -9.32
CA THR A 156 -1.78 -16.80 -9.14
C THR A 156 -1.39 -18.20 -8.67
N GLN A 157 -2.34 -19.08 -8.34
CA GLN A 157 -2.00 -20.44 -7.91
C GLN A 157 -2.05 -21.41 -9.09
N LEU A 158 -0.88 -21.74 -9.61
CA LEU A 158 -0.71 -22.73 -10.70
C LEU A 158 -0.44 -24.10 -10.09
N LYS A 159 -1.13 -25.11 -10.57
CA LYS A 159 -0.88 -26.53 -10.28
C LYS A 159 -0.35 -27.20 -11.52
N GLU A 160 0.75 -27.90 -11.37
CA GLU A 160 1.40 -28.66 -12.43
C GLU A 160 0.71 -30.01 -12.63
N TYR A 161 0.49 -30.37 -13.89
CA TYR A 161 -0.01 -31.66 -14.33
C TYR A 161 0.96 -32.24 -15.37
N ASP A 162 1.62 -33.31 -15.01
CA ASP A 162 2.33 -34.22 -15.88
C ASP A 162 1.48 -35.51 -16.10
N ARG A 163 2.04 -36.51 -16.73
CA ARG A 163 1.37 -37.77 -17.04
C ARG A 163 0.90 -38.49 -15.78
N ASP A 164 1.73 -38.53 -14.74
CA ASP A 164 1.42 -39.25 -13.49
C ASP A 164 0.31 -38.56 -12.70
N THR A 165 0.41 -37.25 -12.50
CA THR A 165 -0.58 -36.42 -11.79
C THR A 165 -1.91 -36.35 -12.55
N PHE A 166 -1.87 -36.40 -13.87
CA PHE A 166 -3.08 -36.53 -14.70
C PHE A 166 -3.73 -37.89 -14.48
N TYR A 167 -2.94 -38.98 -14.57
CA TYR A 167 -3.44 -40.35 -14.38
C TYR A 167 -4.04 -40.55 -12.98
N GLU A 168 -3.39 -40.05 -11.94
CA GLU A 168 -3.93 -40.08 -10.56
C GLU A 168 -5.31 -39.43 -10.46
N LYS A 169 -5.53 -38.35 -11.18
CA LYS A 169 -6.78 -37.58 -11.12
C LYS A 169 -7.89 -38.18 -11.98
N TYR A 170 -7.57 -38.63 -13.18
CA TYR A 170 -8.55 -39.06 -14.17
C TYR A 170 -8.70 -40.56 -14.30
N GLY A 171 -7.68 -41.37 -14.02
CA GLY A 171 -7.66 -42.82 -14.09
C GLY A 171 -7.48 -43.38 -15.50
N PHE A 172 -7.00 -42.57 -16.46
CA PHE A 172 -6.70 -42.96 -17.84
C PHE A 172 -5.56 -42.08 -18.38
N GLU A 173 -4.97 -42.47 -19.53
CA GLU A 173 -3.85 -41.73 -20.14
C GLU A 173 -4.30 -40.41 -20.76
N PRO A 174 -3.42 -39.36 -20.77
CA PRO A 174 -3.73 -38.06 -21.37
C PRO A 174 -4.23 -38.13 -22.82
N SER A 175 -3.65 -39.04 -23.64
CA SER A 175 -4.10 -39.27 -25.03
C SER A 175 -5.56 -39.69 -25.17
N GLN A 176 -6.13 -40.24 -24.09
CA GLN A 176 -7.54 -40.66 -24.04
C GLN A 176 -8.50 -39.54 -23.61
N MET A 177 -7.97 -38.32 -23.38
CA MET A 177 -8.79 -37.15 -23.02
C MET A 177 -9.81 -36.81 -24.13
N ILE A 178 -9.41 -36.92 -25.38
CA ILE A 178 -10.31 -36.76 -26.55
C ILE A 178 -11.48 -37.72 -26.47
N ASP A 179 -11.20 -39.01 -26.23
CA ASP A 179 -12.20 -40.08 -26.16
C ASP A 179 -13.14 -39.87 -24.96
N TYR A 180 -12.58 -39.44 -23.81
CA TYR A 180 -13.37 -39.12 -22.62
C TYR A 180 -14.34 -37.97 -22.87
N LEU A 181 -13.86 -36.85 -23.46
CA LEU A 181 -14.70 -35.71 -23.78
C LEU A 181 -15.71 -36.01 -24.88
N SER A 182 -15.40 -36.89 -25.84
CA SER A 182 -16.33 -37.36 -26.86
C SER A 182 -17.56 -38.08 -26.26
N LEU A 183 -17.31 -38.83 -25.18
CA LEU A 183 -18.39 -39.51 -24.43
C LEU A 183 -19.18 -38.57 -23.53
N MET A 184 -18.47 -37.71 -22.77
CA MET A 184 -19.08 -36.87 -21.75
C MET A 184 -19.73 -35.62 -22.35
N GLY A 185 -19.17 -35.08 -23.44
CA GLY A 185 -19.47 -33.77 -23.97
C GLY A 185 -18.89 -32.66 -23.14
N ASP A 186 -19.08 -31.41 -23.56
CA ASP A 186 -18.75 -30.21 -22.80
C ASP A 186 -19.89 -29.18 -22.86
N SER A 187 -20.50 -28.93 -21.72
CA SER A 187 -21.56 -27.93 -21.59
C SER A 187 -21.06 -26.50 -21.72
N SER A 188 -19.75 -26.23 -21.46
CA SER A 188 -19.14 -24.89 -21.60
C SER A 188 -19.07 -24.49 -23.07
N ASP A 189 -18.75 -25.45 -23.95
CA ASP A 189 -18.56 -25.24 -25.37
C ASP A 189 -19.75 -25.79 -26.23
N ASN A 190 -20.81 -26.21 -25.55
CA ASN A 190 -22.00 -26.77 -26.16
C ASN A 190 -21.71 -28.01 -27.02
N ILE A 191 -20.73 -28.83 -26.57
CA ILE A 191 -20.40 -30.10 -27.20
C ILE A 191 -21.32 -31.19 -26.67
N PRO A 192 -22.11 -31.89 -27.56
CA PRO A 192 -23.26 -32.68 -27.11
C PRO A 192 -22.89 -33.94 -26.32
N GLY A 193 -21.78 -34.63 -26.65
CA GLY A 193 -21.41 -35.92 -26.07
C GLY A 193 -22.44 -37.00 -26.31
N ILE A 194 -22.41 -38.07 -25.47
CA ILE A 194 -23.39 -39.16 -25.46
C ILE A 194 -24.41 -38.87 -24.37
N LYS A 195 -25.64 -38.67 -24.74
CA LYS A 195 -26.74 -38.36 -23.78
C LYS A 195 -26.84 -39.40 -22.66
N GLY A 196 -26.70 -38.95 -21.43
CA GLY A 196 -26.80 -39.79 -20.24
C GLY A 196 -25.49 -40.52 -19.84
N ILE A 197 -24.38 -40.26 -20.54
CA ILE A 197 -23.03 -40.65 -20.10
C ILE A 197 -22.33 -39.43 -19.50
N GLY A 198 -22.15 -39.41 -18.18
CA GLY A 198 -21.39 -38.41 -17.46
C GLY A 198 -20.06 -38.98 -16.99
N ASP A 199 -19.29 -38.15 -16.21
CA ASP A 199 -17.92 -38.41 -15.77
C ASP A 199 -17.64 -39.87 -15.38
N LYS A 200 -18.37 -40.40 -14.43
CA LYS A 200 -18.15 -41.76 -13.91
C LYS A 200 -18.25 -42.84 -14.99
N ARG A 201 -19.28 -42.76 -15.84
CA ARG A 201 -19.50 -43.76 -16.90
C ARG A 201 -18.52 -43.61 -18.05
N ALA A 202 -18.14 -42.39 -18.40
CA ALA A 202 -17.11 -42.12 -19.41
C ALA A 202 -15.77 -42.71 -18.96
N LYS A 203 -15.36 -42.52 -17.72
CA LYS A 203 -14.14 -43.12 -17.14
C LYS A 203 -14.16 -44.64 -17.13
N GLU A 204 -15.28 -45.26 -16.72
CA GLU A 204 -15.44 -46.70 -16.73
C GLU A 204 -15.36 -47.31 -18.15
N LEU A 205 -15.94 -46.63 -19.15
CA LEU A 205 -15.86 -47.09 -20.55
C LEU A 205 -14.45 -46.97 -21.12
N ILE A 206 -13.76 -45.84 -20.90
CA ILE A 206 -12.40 -45.60 -21.35
C ILE A 206 -11.42 -46.57 -20.67
N SER A 207 -11.52 -46.75 -19.38
CA SER A 207 -10.66 -47.68 -18.63
C SER A 207 -10.84 -49.12 -19.09
N LYS A 208 -12.04 -49.50 -19.51
CA LYS A 208 -12.37 -50.88 -19.90
C LYS A 208 -12.03 -51.18 -21.36
N PHE A 209 -12.26 -50.22 -22.27
CA PHE A 209 -12.21 -50.47 -23.71
C PHE A 209 -11.11 -49.68 -24.44
N GLY A 210 -10.50 -48.67 -23.79
CA GLY A 210 -9.42 -47.86 -24.33
C GLY A 210 -9.92 -46.62 -25.10
N THR A 211 -10.24 -46.79 -26.38
CA THR A 211 -10.61 -45.67 -27.28
C THR A 211 -12.10 -45.61 -27.52
N PHE A 212 -12.57 -44.47 -28.00
CA PHE A 212 -13.99 -44.25 -28.38
C PHE A 212 -14.40 -45.24 -29.47
N GLU A 213 -13.57 -45.51 -30.46
CA GLU A 213 -13.79 -46.48 -31.54
C GLU A 213 -13.88 -47.90 -30.99
N ASP A 214 -12.99 -48.27 -30.05
CA ASP A 214 -13.01 -49.63 -29.50
C ASP A 214 -14.22 -49.90 -28.61
N ILE A 215 -14.81 -48.87 -27.99
CA ILE A 215 -16.07 -48.98 -27.32
C ILE A 215 -17.18 -49.40 -28.31
N TYR A 216 -17.22 -48.74 -29.48
CA TYR A 216 -18.20 -49.09 -30.54
C TYR A 216 -17.93 -50.43 -31.20
N LYS A 217 -16.69 -50.89 -31.30
CA LYS A 217 -16.33 -52.26 -31.76
C LYS A 217 -16.75 -53.33 -30.77
N ASN A 218 -16.86 -53.02 -29.48
CA ASN A 218 -17.18 -53.97 -28.40
C ASN A 218 -18.54 -53.69 -27.74
N LEU A 219 -19.51 -53.13 -28.46
CA LEU A 219 -20.84 -52.82 -27.94
C LEU A 219 -21.58 -54.01 -27.31
N ASP A 220 -21.28 -55.24 -27.71
CA ASP A 220 -21.76 -56.50 -27.17
C ASP A 220 -21.29 -56.77 -25.72
N LYS A 221 -20.14 -56.17 -25.31
CA LYS A 221 -19.58 -56.25 -23.95
C LYS A 221 -19.92 -55.06 -23.06
N VAL A 222 -20.67 -54.10 -23.60
CA VAL A 222 -21.18 -52.95 -22.84
C VAL A 222 -22.54 -53.29 -22.23
N SER A 223 -22.83 -52.79 -21.05
CA SER A 223 -24.14 -52.97 -20.41
C SER A 223 -25.28 -52.48 -21.31
N ASN A 224 -26.40 -53.18 -21.32
CA ASN A 224 -27.58 -52.87 -22.18
C ASN A 224 -28.00 -51.39 -22.09
N ALA A 225 -27.96 -50.80 -20.90
CA ALA A 225 -28.31 -49.40 -20.70
C ALA A 225 -27.34 -48.41 -21.34
N ASN A 226 -26.05 -48.70 -21.28
CA ASN A 226 -25.03 -47.86 -21.91
C ASN A 226 -24.93 -48.11 -23.41
N LYS A 227 -25.13 -49.39 -23.85
CA LYS A 227 -25.20 -49.74 -25.27
C LYS A 227 -26.29 -48.92 -25.98
N LYS A 228 -27.53 -48.94 -25.43
CA LYS A 228 -28.62 -48.15 -25.98
C LYS A 228 -28.28 -46.66 -26.12
N ARG A 229 -27.66 -46.03 -25.08
CA ARG A 229 -27.26 -44.65 -25.13
C ARG A 229 -26.23 -44.37 -26.22
N LEU A 230 -25.23 -45.24 -26.34
CA LEU A 230 -24.19 -45.14 -27.36
C LEU A 230 -24.76 -45.26 -28.78
N GLU A 231 -25.70 -46.21 -29.00
CA GLU A 231 -26.39 -46.39 -30.29
C GLU A 231 -27.27 -45.19 -30.65
N GLU A 232 -28.09 -44.68 -29.69
CA GLU A 232 -28.98 -43.54 -29.91
C GLU A 232 -28.24 -42.20 -30.14
N SER A 233 -27.02 -42.02 -29.58
CA SER A 233 -26.27 -40.77 -29.67
C SER A 233 -24.99 -40.93 -30.49
N LYS A 234 -24.92 -41.95 -31.37
CA LYS A 234 -23.66 -42.28 -32.13
C LYS A 234 -23.13 -41.09 -32.94
N GLU A 235 -23.99 -40.47 -33.73
CA GLU A 235 -23.61 -39.33 -34.58
C GLU A 235 -23.12 -38.14 -33.72
N ALA A 236 -23.82 -37.82 -32.60
CA ALA A 236 -23.43 -36.78 -31.66
C ALA A 236 -22.06 -37.07 -31.03
N GLY A 237 -21.75 -38.31 -30.66
CA GLY A 237 -20.48 -38.71 -30.13
C GLY A 237 -19.30 -38.53 -31.11
N PHE A 238 -19.49 -38.95 -32.39
CA PHE A 238 -18.49 -38.76 -33.45
C PHE A 238 -18.31 -37.29 -33.80
N LEU A 239 -19.36 -36.48 -33.78
CA LEU A 239 -19.30 -35.04 -33.93
C LEU A 239 -18.48 -34.43 -32.77
N SER A 240 -18.80 -34.80 -31.53
CA SER A 240 -18.11 -34.38 -30.35
C SER A 240 -16.60 -34.68 -30.43
N LYS A 241 -16.22 -35.88 -30.91
CA LYS A 241 -14.81 -36.23 -31.10
C LYS A 241 -14.09 -35.28 -32.04
N LYS A 242 -14.73 -34.93 -33.19
CA LYS A 242 -14.17 -33.96 -34.13
C LYS A 242 -14.06 -32.54 -33.57
N LEU A 243 -15.01 -32.13 -32.69
CA LEU A 243 -14.98 -30.80 -32.08
C LEU A 243 -13.93 -30.65 -30.95
N VAL A 244 -13.72 -31.73 -30.19
CA VAL A 244 -12.73 -31.75 -29.08
C VAL A 244 -11.30 -31.94 -29.56
N GLN A 245 -11.10 -32.59 -30.70
CA GLN A 245 -9.75 -32.81 -31.24
C GLN A 245 -9.11 -31.49 -31.64
N LEU A 246 -7.96 -31.18 -31.06
CA LEU A 246 -7.16 -30.01 -31.43
C LEU A 246 -6.49 -30.21 -32.77
N LYS A 247 -6.42 -29.15 -33.56
CA LYS A 247 -5.61 -29.11 -34.78
C LYS A 247 -4.16 -28.84 -34.43
N ASP A 248 -3.25 -29.68 -34.95
CA ASP A 248 -1.80 -29.58 -34.73
C ASP A 248 -1.01 -29.36 -36.01
N ASP A 249 -1.71 -28.95 -37.08
CA ASP A 249 -1.19 -28.76 -38.44
C ASP A 249 -1.58 -27.40 -39.04
N VAL A 250 -1.79 -26.39 -38.19
CA VAL A 250 -2.09 -25.02 -38.64
C VAL A 250 -0.90 -24.46 -39.37
N THR A 251 -1.10 -23.96 -40.59
CA THR A 251 -0.02 -23.33 -41.37
C THR A 251 0.40 -22.04 -40.70
N LEU A 252 1.63 -22.02 -40.21
CA LEU A 252 2.27 -20.82 -39.66
C LEU A 252 2.99 -20.08 -40.79
N GLU A 253 2.88 -18.76 -40.86
CA GLU A 253 3.70 -17.93 -41.75
C GLU A 253 5.18 -18.14 -41.42
N ASP A 254 6.06 -18.05 -42.45
CA ASP A 254 7.52 -18.30 -42.32
C ASP A 254 8.13 -17.52 -41.14
N ASP A 255 7.64 -16.32 -40.89
CA ASP A 255 8.09 -15.47 -39.79
C ASP A 255 7.75 -16.04 -38.39
N PHE A 256 6.72 -16.88 -38.26
CA PHE A 256 6.33 -17.54 -37.02
C PHE A 256 6.94 -18.93 -36.84
N ALA A 257 7.56 -19.49 -37.88
CA ALA A 257 8.20 -20.82 -37.83
C ALA A 257 9.62 -20.79 -37.19
N ASN A 258 10.15 -19.61 -36.81
CA ASN A 258 11.46 -19.47 -36.20
C ASN A 258 11.39 -19.49 -34.66
N PRO A 259 11.84 -20.56 -33.98
CA PRO A 259 11.74 -20.67 -32.53
C PRO A 259 12.58 -19.62 -31.78
N CYS A 260 13.65 -19.09 -32.36
CA CYS A 260 14.50 -18.07 -31.74
C CYS A 260 13.76 -16.74 -31.56
N LYS A 261 12.70 -16.47 -32.31
CA LYS A 261 11.87 -15.27 -32.18
C LYS A 261 11.17 -15.20 -30.80
N TYR A 262 10.93 -16.35 -30.15
CA TYR A 262 10.23 -16.48 -28.91
C TYR A 262 11.14 -16.51 -27.68
N SER A 263 12.46 -16.38 -27.87
CA SER A 263 13.40 -16.27 -26.75
C SER A 263 13.03 -15.08 -25.87
N TYR A 264 12.90 -15.31 -24.57
CA TYR A 264 12.57 -14.27 -23.64
C TYR A 264 13.70 -13.23 -23.54
N SER A 265 13.43 -12.01 -23.92
CA SER A 265 14.40 -10.91 -23.99
C SER A 265 14.32 -9.94 -22.79
N GLY A 266 13.45 -10.22 -21.80
CA GLY A 266 13.19 -9.32 -20.69
C GLY A 266 12.03 -8.36 -20.94
N ILE A 267 11.66 -7.58 -19.92
CA ILE A 267 10.54 -6.66 -19.98
C ILE A 267 10.92 -5.33 -20.68
N ASN A 268 9.98 -4.72 -21.37
CA ASN A 268 10.07 -3.32 -21.78
C ASN A 268 9.57 -2.42 -20.65
N LEU A 269 10.50 -1.99 -19.80
CA LEU A 269 10.20 -1.24 -18.58
C LEU A 269 9.48 0.08 -18.85
N SER A 270 9.84 0.78 -19.93
CA SER A 270 9.22 2.06 -20.32
C SER A 270 7.76 1.90 -20.68
N GLU A 271 7.43 0.95 -21.58
CA GLU A 271 6.04 0.69 -21.98
C GLU A 271 5.22 0.13 -20.82
N MET A 272 5.78 -0.78 -20.02
CA MET A 272 5.11 -1.33 -18.84
C MET A 272 4.78 -0.24 -17.83
N THR A 273 5.71 0.68 -17.55
CA THR A 273 5.49 1.81 -16.63
C THR A 273 4.40 2.75 -17.15
N GLN A 274 4.38 3.06 -18.44
CA GLN A 274 3.33 3.89 -19.03
C GLN A 274 1.95 3.24 -18.90
N LEU A 275 1.82 1.94 -19.16
CA LEU A 275 0.55 1.22 -19.01
C LEU A 275 0.12 1.11 -17.55
N PHE A 276 1.06 0.83 -16.63
CA PHE A 276 0.75 0.73 -15.21
C PHE A 276 0.33 2.08 -14.61
N ASN A 277 0.95 3.18 -15.03
CA ASN A 277 0.53 4.53 -14.67
C ASN A 277 -0.86 4.85 -15.24
N LYS A 278 -1.10 4.54 -16.53
CA LYS A 278 -2.40 4.73 -17.18
C LYS A 278 -3.52 4.01 -16.42
N PHE A 279 -3.29 2.78 -16.01
CA PHE A 279 -4.27 1.93 -15.32
C PHE A 279 -4.20 2.02 -13.80
N GLN A 280 -3.33 2.86 -13.23
CA GLN A 280 -3.15 3.09 -11.79
C GLN A 280 -2.79 1.80 -11.02
N PHE A 281 -1.86 1.01 -11.55
CA PHE A 281 -1.35 -0.22 -10.94
C PHE A 281 -0.17 0.06 -9.99
N ASP A 282 -0.35 1.01 -9.05
CA ASP A 282 0.69 1.49 -8.14
C ASP A 282 1.38 0.37 -7.34
N SER A 283 0.60 -0.66 -6.95
CA SER A 283 1.15 -1.81 -6.22
C SER A 283 2.08 -2.68 -7.09
N LEU A 284 1.78 -2.82 -8.38
CA LEU A 284 2.63 -3.53 -9.33
C LEU A 284 3.87 -2.71 -9.67
N LEU A 285 3.72 -1.40 -9.88
CA LEU A 285 4.86 -0.50 -10.06
C LEU A 285 5.82 -0.58 -8.87
N SER A 286 5.29 -0.52 -7.63
CA SER A 286 6.09 -0.68 -6.41
C SER A 286 6.77 -2.05 -6.35
N GLU A 287 6.09 -3.13 -6.77
CA GLU A 287 6.66 -4.48 -6.80
C GLU A 287 7.81 -4.61 -7.81
N TRP A 288 7.72 -3.92 -8.95
CA TRP A 288 8.77 -3.90 -9.96
C TRP A 288 9.89 -2.89 -9.67
N ALA A 289 9.59 -1.83 -8.92
CA ALA A 289 10.57 -0.90 -8.38
C ALA A 289 11.33 -1.47 -7.18
N ASP A 290 10.70 -2.39 -6.40
CA ASP A 290 11.32 -3.03 -5.26
C ASP A 290 12.51 -3.90 -5.70
N LYS A 291 13.68 -3.46 -5.29
CA LYS A 291 14.97 -3.95 -5.72
C LYS A 291 15.25 -5.40 -5.31
N THR A 292 14.64 -5.88 -4.23
CA THR A 292 14.86 -7.23 -3.68
C THR A 292 14.19 -8.35 -4.48
N ASN A 293 13.17 -8.04 -5.28
CA ASN A 293 12.29 -9.06 -5.87
C ASN A 293 12.47 -9.28 -7.38
N THR A 294 13.41 -8.58 -8.03
CA THR A 294 13.51 -8.59 -9.52
C THR A 294 14.86 -9.03 -10.07
N GLN A 295 15.73 -9.58 -9.24
CA GLN A 295 17.00 -10.17 -9.71
C GLN A 295 16.74 -11.27 -10.75
N GLY A 296 17.33 -11.12 -11.93
CA GLY A 296 17.31 -12.11 -13.01
C GLY A 296 16.27 -11.93 -14.11
N LEU A 297 15.29 -11.02 -14.00
CA LEU A 297 14.24 -10.83 -15.01
C LEU A 297 14.48 -9.67 -15.97
N LEU A 298 15.41 -8.78 -15.64
CA LEU A 298 15.84 -7.69 -16.52
C LEU A 298 17.05 -8.17 -17.32
N PHE A 299 16.79 -8.73 -18.49
CA PHE A 299 17.83 -8.90 -19.51
C PHE A 299 17.98 -7.56 -20.22
N GLU A 300 19.22 -7.19 -20.58
CA GLU A 300 19.55 -5.95 -21.28
C GLU A 300 18.54 -5.66 -22.41
N GLU A 301 17.94 -4.47 -22.42
CA GLU A 301 17.11 -4.00 -23.52
C GLU A 301 17.88 -4.12 -24.83
N LYS A 302 17.43 -5.00 -25.71
CA LYS A 302 17.72 -4.83 -27.13
C LYS A 302 16.83 -3.71 -27.66
N SER A 303 17.20 -2.48 -27.38
CA SER A 303 16.65 -1.33 -28.10
C SER A 303 17.07 -1.47 -29.58
N SER A 304 16.10 -1.48 -30.46
CA SER A 304 16.26 -1.43 -31.93
C SER A 304 16.80 -0.10 -32.44
N GLU A 305 17.35 0.72 -31.60
CA GLU A 305 18.26 1.81 -31.88
C GLU A 305 19.36 1.75 -30.82
N LYS A 306 20.62 1.66 -31.26
CA LYS A 306 21.79 1.94 -30.45
C LYS A 306 21.68 3.39 -29.93
N LYS A 307 20.84 3.62 -28.90
CA LYS A 307 21.19 4.60 -27.89
C LYS A 307 22.34 3.96 -27.13
N GLU A 308 23.56 4.47 -27.36
CA GLU A 308 24.70 4.20 -26.54
C GLU A 308 24.19 4.19 -25.10
N GLU A 309 24.44 3.09 -24.36
CA GLU A 309 24.34 3.09 -22.90
C GLU A 309 25.20 4.29 -22.47
N LYS A 310 24.52 5.40 -22.13
CA LYS A 310 25.21 6.52 -21.49
C LYS A 310 25.64 5.97 -20.14
N ARG A 311 26.84 5.44 -20.05
CA ARG A 311 27.51 5.14 -18.80
C ARG A 311 27.67 6.47 -18.10
N TYR A 312 26.81 6.74 -17.12
CA TYR A 312 26.95 7.91 -16.28
C TYR A 312 28.36 7.93 -15.67
N SER A 313 29.07 9.02 -15.86
CA SER A 313 30.45 9.15 -15.40
C SER A 313 30.44 9.63 -13.95
N TYR A 314 30.16 8.72 -13.01
CA TYR A 314 30.26 9.02 -11.59
C TYR A 314 31.74 8.99 -11.16
N GLN A 315 32.17 9.98 -10.38
CA GLN A 315 33.57 10.20 -10.05
C GLN A 315 33.81 10.09 -8.55
N THR A 316 34.85 9.36 -8.16
CA THR A 316 35.31 9.32 -6.77
C THR A 316 36.16 10.58 -6.48
N ILE A 317 35.87 11.25 -5.39
CA ILE A 317 36.69 12.31 -4.86
C ILE A 317 37.88 11.68 -4.14
N THR A 318 39.07 12.00 -4.58
CA THR A 318 40.34 11.53 -3.98
C THR A 318 41.05 12.66 -3.29
N LYS A 319 42.09 12.36 -2.47
CA LYS A 319 42.90 13.38 -1.81
C LYS A 319 43.57 14.32 -2.80
N GLU A 320 43.90 13.81 -4.00
CA GLU A 320 44.56 14.56 -5.05
C GLU A 320 43.63 15.54 -5.75
N ASN A 321 42.36 15.11 -6.05
CA ASN A 321 41.41 15.95 -6.79
C ASN A 321 40.50 16.80 -5.89
N PHE A 322 40.45 16.54 -4.58
CA PHE A 322 39.57 17.23 -3.62
C PHE A 322 39.71 18.76 -3.68
N PRO A 323 40.94 19.37 -3.67
CA PRO A 323 41.05 20.84 -3.70
C PRO A 323 40.42 21.45 -4.97
N THR A 324 40.66 20.86 -6.13
CA THR A 324 40.11 21.36 -7.40
C THR A 324 38.58 21.14 -7.48
N TRP A 325 38.12 20.01 -7.00
CA TRP A 325 36.70 19.69 -6.92
C TRP A 325 35.97 20.66 -5.97
N LEU A 326 36.54 20.96 -4.79
CA LEU A 326 35.95 21.87 -3.82
C LEU A 326 35.81 23.29 -4.39
N GLU A 327 36.76 23.77 -5.15
CA GLU A 327 36.65 25.06 -5.86
C GLU A 327 35.58 25.04 -6.96
N THR A 328 35.28 23.87 -7.50
CA THR A 328 34.17 23.70 -8.44
C THR A 328 32.82 23.69 -7.71
N LEU A 329 32.72 23.02 -6.56
CA LEU A 329 31.52 23.00 -5.72
C LEU A 329 31.17 24.42 -5.22
N LYS A 330 32.12 25.23 -4.78
CA LYS A 330 31.91 26.62 -4.34
C LYS A 330 31.19 27.50 -5.37
N LYS A 331 31.30 27.15 -6.64
CA LYS A 331 30.67 27.91 -7.75
C LYS A 331 29.23 27.44 -7.99
N GLN A 332 28.81 26.34 -7.37
CA GLN A 332 27.46 25.82 -7.58
C GLN A 332 26.44 26.54 -6.68
N LYS A 333 25.36 27.01 -7.28
CA LYS A 333 24.25 27.62 -6.54
C LYS A 333 23.29 26.56 -5.95
N GLN A 334 23.32 25.37 -6.50
CA GLN A 334 22.48 24.24 -6.09
C GLN A 334 23.10 22.91 -6.49
N PHE A 335 22.95 21.90 -5.65
CA PHE A 335 23.40 20.54 -5.92
C PHE A 335 22.60 19.52 -5.08
N ALA A 336 22.48 18.29 -5.56
CA ALA A 336 21.95 17.17 -4.77
C ALA A 336 23.02 16.66 -3.81
N PHE A 337 22.58 16.18 -2.67
CA PHE A 337 23.35 15.69 -1.53
C PHE A 337 22.66 14.44 -0.97
N ASP A 338 23.43 13.39 -0.67
CA ASP A 338 22.95 12.17 -0.05
C ASP A 338 24.04 11.56 0.82
N THR A 339 23.70 10.93 1.95
CA THR A 339 24.65 10.34 2.90
C THR A 339 24.55 8.83 2.94
N GLU A 340 25.71 8.16 2.87
CA GLU A 340 25.83 6.72 3.06
C GLU A 340 26.30 6.39 4.47
N THR A 341 25.61 5.43 5.11
CA THR A 341 25.81 5.13 6.53
C THR A 341 25.82 3.62 6.81
N THR A 342 26.24 3.24 8.01
CA THR A 342 26.28 1.83 8.43
C THR A 342 24.92 1.28 8.92
N SER A 343 23.94 2.13 9.21
CA SER A 343 22.67 1.73 9.81
C SER A 343 21.58 2.79 9.58
N LEU A 344 20.31 2.38 9.53
CA LEU A 344 19.18 3.31 9.50
C LEU A 344 18.90 4.00 10.85
N ASN A 345 19.48 3.48 11.95
CA ASN A 345 19.39 4.13 13.26
C ASN A 345 20.38 5.31 13.31
N VAL A 346 19.89 6.52 13.15
CA VAL A 346 20.70 7.76 13.07
C VAL A 346 21.65 7.97 14.27
N ARG A 347 21.35 7.40 15.45
CA ARG A 347 22.17 7.53 16.66
C ARG A 347 23.32 6.55 16.73
N GLU A 348 23.24 5.43 16.04
CA GLU A 348 24.25 4.36 16.00
C GLU A 348 24.98 4.33 14.67
N ALA A 349 24.38 4.89 13.64
CA ALA A 349 24.94 4.90 12.30
C ALA A 349 26.29 5.66 12.23
N GLU A 350 27.28 5.11 11.57
CA GLU A 350 28.52 5.79 11.22
C GLU A 350 28.41 6.30 9.77
N LEU A 351 28.94 7.49 9.51
CA LEU A 351 28.98 8.04 8.15
C LEU A 351 30.07 7.33 7.35
N VAL A 352 29.70 6.80 6.19
CA VAL A 352 30.59 6.07 5.29
C VAL A 352 31.05 6.93 4.13
N GLY A 353 30.17 7.75 3.59
CA GLY A 353 30.48 8.68 2.51
C GLY A 353 29.33 9.63 2.20
N VAL A 354 29.58 10.52 1.26
CA VAL A 354 28.59 11.51 0.81
C VAL A 354 28.66 11.65 -0.70
N SER A 355 27.51 11.66 -1.36
CA SER A 355 27.42 11.91 -2.80
C SER A 355 26.89 13.31 -3.13
N PHE A 356 27.29 13.80 -4.28
CA PHE A 356 26.93 15.12 -4.79
C PHE A 356 26.58 15.04 -6.27
N SER A 357 25.54 15.77 -6.72
CA SER A 357 25.26 15.91 -8.14
C SER A 357 24.68 17.27 -8.48
N TRP A 358 25.18 17.89 -9.56
CA TRP A 358 24.58 19.09 -10.17
C TRP A 358 24.36 18.93 -11.68
N GLY A 359 24.32 17.69 -12.16
CA GLY A 359 24.05 17.30 -13.53
C GLY A 359 24.65 15.97 -13.89
N GLU A 360 24.32 15.48 -15.08
CA GLU A 360 24.65 14.13 -15.54
C GLU A 360 26.16 13.81 -15.51
N GLU A 361 26.99 14.76 -15.95
CA GLU A 361 28.46 14.61 -16.00
C GLU A 361 29.16 15.07 -14.69
N ASN A 362 28.39 15.61 -13.74
CA ASN A 362 28.91 16.24 -12.53
C ASN A 362 28.30 15.54 -11.30
N THR A 363 28.64 14.28 -11.15
CA THR A 363 28.21 13.45 -10.02
C THR A 363 29.42 12.83 -9.35
N PHE A 364 29.51 12.99 -8.02
CA PHE A 364 30.72 12.72 -7.26
C PHE A 364 30.40 12.01 -5.95
N TYR A 365 31.33 11.18 -5.48
CA TYR A 365 31.26 10.49 -4.19
C TYR A 365 32.51 10.82 -3.35
N LEU A 366 32.30 11.25 -2.11
CA LEU A 366 33.32 11.56 -1.10
C LEU A 366 33.39 10.38 -0.10
N PRO A 367 34.37 9.48 -0.18
CA PRO A 367 34.55 8.38 0.77
C PRO A 367 35.14 8.89 2.09
N LEU A 368 34.50 8.50 3.23
CA LEU A 368 34.90 8.96 4.57
C LEU A 368 35.14 7.81 5.55
N GLY A 369 34.38 6.71 5.45
CA GLY A 369 34.34 5.66 6.49
C GLY A 369 34.39 4.24 5.96
N HIS A 370 34.92 3.99 4.75
CA HIS A 370 35.08 2.63 4.23
C HIS A 370 36.08 1.82 5.05
N LYS A 371 35.72 0.56 5.35
CA LYS A 371 36.49 -0.37 6.21
C LYS A 371 37.08 -1.54 5.43
N SER A 372 36.86 -1.65 4.10
CA SER A 372 37.48 -2.69 3.29
C SER A 372 39.00 -2.47 3.27
N LYS A 373 39.79 -3.54 3.34
CA LYS A 373 41.27 -3.47 3.41
C LYS A 373 41.90 -2.76 2.21
N SER A 374 41.26 -2.85 1.02
CA SER A 374 41.72 -2.21 -0.22
C SER A 374 41.42 -0.73 -0.28
N ASP A 375 40.45 -0.24 0.51
CA ASP A 375 39.84 1.08 0.32
C ASP A 375 39.99 2.03 1.50
N GLN A 376 40.45 1.56 2.67
CA GLN A 376 40.70 2.43 3.84
C GLN A 376 41.62 3.62 3.53
N THR A 377 42.61 3.43 2.65
CA THR A 377 43.55 4.51 2.24
C THR A 377 42.90 5.55 1.32
N LYS A 378 41.72 5.22 0.75
CA LYS A 378 40.97 6.12 -0.14
C LYS A 378 40.07 7.08 0.62
N ASN A 379 39.81 6.84 1.91
CA ASN A 379 39.02 7.74 2.73
C ASN A 379 39.68 9.09 2.85
N LEU A 380 38.85 10.14 2.73
CA LEU A 380 39.22 11.49 3.18
C LEU A 380 38.91 11.60 4.68
N ASP A 381 39.42 12.65 5.32
CA ASP A 381 39.15 12.93 6.73
C ASP A 381 37.83 13.70 6.91
N MET A 382 37.30 13.71 8.13
CA MET A 382 36.05 14.42 8.44
C MET A 382 36.17 15.94 8.26
N LYS A 383 37.41 16.50 8.27
CA LYS A 383 37.67 17.91 7.97
C LYS A 383 37.26 18.22 6.52
N SER A 384 37.49 17.29 5.59
CA SER A 384 37.05 17.46 4.20
C SER A 384 35.54 17.69 4.09
N LEU A 385 34.74 17.01 4.91
CA LEU A 385 33.27 17.26 4.96
C LEU A 385 32.95 18.62 5.58
N THR A 386 33.70 19.07 6.61
CA THR A 386 33.54 20.43 7.14
C THR A 386 33.81 21.50 6.06
N ASP A 387 34.91 21.36 5.33
CA ASP A 387 35.26 22.26 4.23
C ASP A 387 34.19 22.29 3.13
N VAL A 388 33.53 21.12 2.85
CA VAL A 388 32.43 21.02 1.90
C VAL A 388 31.17 21.74 2.40
N LEU A 389 30.76 21.51 3.66
CA LEU A 389 29.58 22.14 4.24
C LEU A 389 29.74 23.67 4.36
N GLU A 390 30.91 24.14 4.72
CA GLU A 390 31.24 25.57 4.73
C GLU A 390 31.20 26.17 3.31
N ALA A 391 31.74 25.46 2.32
CA ALA A 391 31.71 25.88 0.93
C ALA A 391 30.28 25.93 0.35
N ALA A 392 29.37 25.16 0.92
CA ALA A 392 27.99 25.03 0.52
C ALA A 392 26.98 25.89 1.32
N GLU A 393 27.47 26.77 2.23
CA GLU A 393 26.61 27.47 3.19
C GLU A 393 25.45 28.26 2.56
N ASP A 394 25.69 28.90 1.40
CA ASP A 394 24.72 29.72 0.69
C ASP A 394 24.03 28.95 -0.48
N ALA A 395 24.48 27.73 -0.78
CA ALA A 395 23.92 26.93 -1.86
C ALA A 395 22.59 26.28 -1.43
N LEU A 396 21.75 25.98 -2.41
CA LEU A 396 20.58 25.14 -2.20
C LEU A 396 21.00 23.66 -2.19
N VAL A 397 20.90 23.02 -1.04
CA VAL A 397 21.14 21.58 -0.87
C VAL A 397 19.86 20.82 -1.14
N ILE A 398 19.89 19.92 -2.12
CA ILE A 398 18.76 19.13 -2.56
C ILE A 398 18.96 17.70 -2.07
N GLY A 399 17.96 17.10 -1.45
CA GLY A 399 18.03 15.70 -1.03
C GLY A 399 16.71 14.95 -1.19
N HIS A 400 16.75 13.70 -0.76
CA HIS A 400 15.58 12.84 -0.70
C HIS A 400 15.49 12.22 0.69
N ASN A 401 14.53 12.66 1.52
CA ASN A 401 14.45 12.36 2.95
C ASN A 401 15.58 13.02 3.77
N LEU A 402 15.82 14.29 3.51
CA LEU A 402 16.86 15.10 4.19
C LEU A 402 16.79 15.09 5.73
N LYS A 403 15.64 14.72 6.28
CA LYS A 403 15.51 14.55 7.74
C LYS A 403 16.53 13.54 8.26
N TYR A 404 16.75 12.44 7.55
CA TYR A 404 17.74 11.44 7.89
C TYR A 404 19.16 11.99 7.78
N ASP A 405 19.53 12.57 6.64
CA ASP A 405 20.87 13.08 6.38
C ASP A 405 21.26 14.18 7.37
N PHE A 406 20.36 15.10 7.63
CA PHE A 406 20.57 16.18 8.58
C PHE A 406 20.69 15.70 10.03
N ALA A 407 19.93 14.67 10.42
CA ALA A 407 20.09 14.05 11.72
C ALA A 407 21.46 13.35 11.86
N ILE A 408 21.95 12.70 10.79
CA ILE A 408 23.30 12.13 10.74
C ILE A 408 24.38 13.22 10.91
N LEU A 409 24.25 14.36 10.22
CA LEU A 409 25.17 15.49 10.34
C LEU A 409 25.14 16.10 11.74
N MET A 410 23.96 16.40 12.30
CA MET A 410 23.81 16.99 13.64
C MET A 410 24.38 16.09 14.73
N ASN A 411 24.18 14.80 14.68
CA ASN A 411 24.70 13.84 15.65
C ASN A 411 26.25 13.77 15.64
N ARG A 412 26.91 14.38 14.65
CA ARG A 412 28.36 14.51 14.53
C ARG A 412 28.88 15.91 14.75
N GLY A 413 27.99 16.83 15.15
CA GLY A 413 28.33 18.21 15.42
C GLY A 413 28.44 19.10 14.17
N PHE A 414 27.98 18.65 13.00
CA PHE A 414 27.91 19.49 11.82
C PHE A 414 26.65 20.36 11.83
N SER A 415 26.75 21.55 11.25
CA SER A 415 25.59 22.43 11.06
C SER A 415 24.77 21.99 9.86
N ILE A 416 23.46 22.14 9.96
CA ILE A 416 22.52 21.91 8.85
C ILE A 416 22.61 23.07 7.84
N PRO A 417 22.61 22.82 6.52
CA PRO A 417 22.53 23.85 5.49
C PRO A 417 21.37 24.82 5.72
N LYS A 418 21.58 26.10 5.34
CA LYS A 418 20.53 27.14 5.49
C LYS A 418 19.38 26.93 4.49
N ASN A 419 19.72 26.64 3.23
CA ASN A 419 18.80 26.49 2.12
C ASN A 419 18.75 25.03 1.69
N TYR A 420 17.57 24.41 1.67
CA TYR A 420 17.44 23.02 1.30
C TYR A 420 16.09 22.71 0.64
N PHE A 421 16.08 21.64 -0.15
CA PHE A 421 14.91 21.13 -0.85
C PHE A 421 14.83 19.61 -0.71
N ASP A 422 13.72 19.09 -0.20
CA ASP A 422 13.48 17.66 -0.06
C ASP A 422 12.51 17.16 -1.13
N THR A 423 12.98 16.28 -2.02
CA THR A 423 12.20 15.75 -3.13
C THR A 423 11.11 14.78 -2.68
N MET A 424 11.29 14.11 -1.53
CA MET A 424 10.27 13.22 -0.96
C MET A 424 9.06 14.00 -0.46
N ILE A 425 9.28 15.12 0.25
CA ILE A 425 8.22 16.01 0.73
C ILE A 425 7.53 16.70 -0.46
N ALA A 426 8.29 17.12 -1.48
CA ALA A 426 7.73 17.67 -2.71
C ALA A 426 6.79 16.67 -3.41
N SER A 427 7.22 15.43 -3.56
CA SER A 427 6.40 14.35 -4.12
C SER A 427 5.12 14.12 -3.30
N TYR A 428 5.22 14.12 -1.97
CA TYR A 428 4.07 13.97 -1.09
C TYR A 428 3.05 15.11 -1.27
N LEU A 429 3.47 16.37 -1.33
CA LEU A 429 2.54 17.49 -1.53
C LEU A 429 1.82 17.43 -2.88
N LEU A 430 2.51 16.98 -3.92
CA LEU A 430 1.93 16.78 -5.26
C LEU A 430 0.94 15.62 -5.34
N ASN A 431 1.11 14.58 -4.51
CA ASN A 431 0.24 13.42 -4.48
C ASN A 431 0.18 12.75 -3.09
N PRO A 432 -0.53 13.35 -2.12
CA PRO A 432 -0.57 12.85 -0.73
C PRO A 432 -1.26 11.49 -0.57
N ASP A 433 -1.99 11.02 -1.57
CA ASP A 433 -2.69 9.72 -1.56
C ASP A 433 -1.80 8.54 -1.99
N LYS A 434 -0.58 8.80 -2.44
CA LYS A 434 0.31 7.78 -3.02
C LYS A 434 0.91 6.86 -1.97
N GLY A 435 0.84 6.98 -0.78
CA GLY A 435 1.29 6.05 0.28
C GLY A 435 2.79 5.71 0.31
N LYS A 436 3.53 5.83 -0.79
CA LYS A 436 4.99 5.62 -0.87
C LYS A 436 5.63 6.69 -1.76
N HIS A 437 6.71 7.29 -1.27
CA HIS A 437 7.47 8.36 -1.94
C HIS A 437 8.97 8.06 -1.99
N GLY A 438 9.37 6.77 -1.95
CA GLY A 438 10.77 6.36 -2.03
C GLY A 438 11.41 6.69 -3.37
N LEU A 439 12.72 6.94 -3.36
CA LEU A 439 13.51 7.36 -4.52
C LEU A 439 13.39 6.37 -5.68
N ASP A 440 13.45 5.07 -5.39
CA ASP A 440 13.31 3.99 -6.39
C ASP A 440 12.00 4.04 -7.16
N LEU A 441 10.90 4.22 -6.40
CA LEU A 441 9.57 4.29 -6.99
C LEU A 441 9.41 5.55 -7.85
N LEU A 442 9.94 6.68 -7.38
CA LEU A 442 9.90 7.94 -8.13
C LEU A 442 10.77 7.88 -9.39
N ALA A 443 11.96 7.27 -9.32
CA ALA A 443 12.82 7.04 -10.48
C ALA A 443 12.11 6.19 -11.55
N MET A 444 11.42 5.13 -11.10
CA MET A 444 10.65 4.27 -11.98
C MET A 444 9.49 5.02 -12.64
N GLU A 445 8.67 5.73 -11.85
CA GLU A 445 7.48 6.42 -12.35
C GLU A 445 7.80 7.59 -13.27
N GLU A 446 8.79 8.41 -12.90
CA GLU A 446 9.06 9.66 -13.59
C GLU A 446 10.05 9.49 -14.76
N PHE A 447 10.92 8.48 -14.67
CA PHE A 447 12.01 8.33 -15.65
C PHE A 447 12.07 6.93 -16.25
N SER A 448 11.19 5.99 -15.83
CA SER A 448 11.28 4.57 -16.20
C SER A 448 12.67 3.98 -15.92
N HIS A 449 13.29 4.48 -14.85
CA HIS A 449 14.66 4.12 -14.46
C HIS A 449 14.64 3.21 -13.25
N LYS A 450 15.20 1.99 -13.41
CA LYS A 450 15.39 1.07 -12.29
C LYS A 450 16.73 1.35 -11.63
N MET A 451 16.67 1.74 -10.37
CA MET A 451 17.86 2.04 -9.59
C MET A 451 18.59 0.78 -9.10
N ILE A 452 19.88 0.91 -8.81
CA ILE A 452 20.70 -0.12 -8.18
C ILE A 452 20.18 -0.37 -6.75
N SER A 453 20.04 -1.64 -6.34
CA SER A 453 19.54 -1.92 -5.00
C SER A 453 20.65 -1.94 -3.95
N TYR A 454 20.32 -1.55 -2.70
CA TYR A 454 21.22 -1.70 -1.55
C TYR A 454 21.66 -3.17 -1.38
N ASP A 455 20.70 -4.10 -1.50
CA ASP A 455 20.98 -5.52 -1.36
C ASP A 455 21.89 -6.05 -2.49
N ASP A 456 21.77 -5.55 -3.71
CA ASP A 456 22.67 -5.90 -4.82
C ASP A 456 24.10 -5.47 -4.51
N VAL A 457 24.28 -4.25 -4.00
CA VAL A 457 25.60 -3.70 -3.66
C VAL A 457 26.23 -4.48 -2.49
N ILE A 458 25.43 -4.79 -1.45
CA ILE A 458 25.91 -5.59 -0.31
C ILE A 458 26.24 -7.02 -0.72
N SER A 459 25.40 -7.66 -1.54
CA SER A 459 25.58 -9.07 -1.93
C SER A 459 26.76 -9.28 -2.90
N GLN A 460 27.08 -8.29 -3.72
CA GLN A 460 28.25 -8.30 -4.61
C GLN A 460 29.58 -8.08 -3.86
N SER A 461 29.54 -7.54 -2.66
CA SER A 461 30.71 -7.30 -1.83
C SER A 461 30.97 -8.49 -0.90
N GLU A 462 32.11 -9.18 -1.05
CA GLU A 462 32.46 -10.36 -0.25
C GLU A 462 32.36 -10.09 1.26
N ASN A 463 31.45 -10.80 1.94
CA ASN A 463 31.21 -10.73 3.39
C ASN A 463 30.78 -9.36 3.92
N ALA A 464 30.19 -8.48 3.11
CA ALA A 464 29.69 -7.20 3.58
C ALA A 464 28.42 -7.39 4.43
N SER A 465 28.43 -6.85 5.65
CA SER A 465 27.28 -6.79 6.56
C SER A 465 26.64 -5.42 6.62
N ASN A 466 27.31 -4.41 6.12
CA ASN A 466 26.84 -3.03 6.01
C ASN A 466 27.65 -2.24 4.96
N PHE A 467 27.20 -1.03 4.63
CA PHE A 467 27.75 -0.22 3.55
C PHE A 467 29.25 0.15 3.72
N SER A 468 29.79 0.19 4.95
CA SER A 468 31.22 0.49 5.16
C SER A 468 32.16 -0.58 4.58
N GLN A 469 31.65 -1.75 4.27
CA GLN A 469 32.44 -2.86 3.70
C GLN A 469 32.32 -2.94 2.18
N VAL A 470 31.43 -2.14 1.57
CA VAL A 470 31.32 -1.99 0.11
C VAL A 470 32.59 -1.31 -0.44
N SER A 471 33.03 -1.70 -1.63
CA SER A 471 34.18 -1.04 -2.26
C SER A 471 33.85 0.41 -2.62
N VAL A 472 34.83 1.29 -2.53
CA VAL A 472 34.67 2.72 -2.92
C VAL A 472 34.17 2.85 -4.36
N LYS A 473 34.59 1.95 -5.26
CA LYS A 473 34.15 1.95 -6.65
C LYS A 473 32.65 1.65 -6.78
N GLU A 474 32.16 0.62 -6.12
CA GLU A 474 30.73 0.24 -6.14
C GLU A 474 29.89 1.30 -5.42
N ALA A 475 30.37 1.80 -4.27
CA ALA A 475 29.75 2.89 -3.53
C ALA A 475 29.62 4.16 -4.39
N THR A 476 30.65 4.50 -5.18
CA THR A 476 30.61 5.66 -6.10
C THR A 476 29.50 5.52 -7.14
N ILE A 477 29.27 4.31 -7.65
CA ILE A 477 28.25 4.07 -8.66
C ILE A 477 26.85 4.13 -8.03
N TYR A 478 26.65 3.44 -6.90
CA TYR A 478 25.38 3.38 -6.18
C TYR A 478 24.94 4.78 -5.69
N SER A 479 25.78 5.40 -4.86
CA SER A 479 25.50 6.67 -4.23
C SER A 479 25.45 7.84 -5.23
N GLY A 480 26.24 7.76 -6.31
CA GLY A 480 26.16 8.70 -7.43
C GLY A 480 24.83 8.64 -8.16
N GLU A 481 24.27 7.45 -8.36
CA GLU A 481 22.93 7.27 -8.93
C GLU A 481 21.86 7.94 -8.08
N ASP A 482 21.90 7.72 -6.74
CA ASP A 482 20.95 8.30 -5.79
C ASP A 482 20.97 9.85 -5.86
N ALA A 483 22.15 10.46 -5.80
CA ALA A 483 22.30 11.93 -5.93
C ALA A 483 21.86 12.46 -7.30
N TYR A 484 22.18 11.76 -8.38
CA TYR A 484 21.80 12.18 -9.74
C TYR A 484 20.29 12.12 -9.97
N ILE A 485 19.63 11.05 -9.57
CA ILE A 485 18.17 10.91 -9.67
C ILE A 485 17.47 11.95 -8.79
N THR A 486 17.97 12.19 -7.58
CA THR A 486 17.46 13.25 -6.68
C THR A 486 17.53 14.63 -7.34
N TYR A 487 18.64 14.97 -8.02
CA TYR A 487 18.76 16.23 -8.77
C TYR A 487 17.77 16.33 -9.94
N ARG A 488 17.53 15.24 -10.66
CA ARG A 488 16.52 15.20 -11.73
C ARG A 488 15.09 15.40 -11.21
N LEU A 489 14.75 14.74 -10.09
CA LEU A 489 13.45 14.91 -9.43
C LEU A 489 13.24 16.34 -8.96
N TYR A 490 14.25 16.96 -8.41
CA TYR A 490 14.18 18.37 -8.02
C TYR A 490 13.77 19.26 -9.21
N LYS A 491 14.46 19.15 -10.35
CA LYS A 491 14.14 19.94 -11.55
C LYS A 491 12.69 19.76 -12.04
N LEU A 492 12.15 18.58 -11.85
CA LEU A 492 10.77 18.26 -12.21
C LEU A 492 9.77 18.80 -11.19
N PHE A 493 10.04 18.56 -9.90
CA PHE A 493 9.10 18.88 -8.83
C PHE A 493 9.00 20.37 -8.51
N VAL A 494 10.06 21.13 -8.65
CA VAL A 494 10.00 22.61 -8.53
C VAL A 494 8.93 23.16 -9.46
N LYS A 495 8.97 22.80 -10.74
CA LYS A 495 7.99 23.26 -11.73
C LYS A 495 6.57 22.79 -11.42
N ARG A 496 6.41 21.54 -10.93
CA ARG A 496 5.10 21.02 -10.56
C ARG A 496 4.53 21.71 -9.32
N LEU A 497 5.36 22.02 -8.32
CA LEU A 497 4.93 22.77 -7.14
C LEU A 497 4.47 24.20 -7.52
N GLU A 498 5.17 24.85 -8.44
CA GLU A 498 4.78 26.16 -8.98
C GLU A 498 3.44 26.06 -9.72
N ASN A 499 3.28 25.09 -10.62
CA ASN A 499 2.05 24.91 -11.41
C ASN A 499 0.82 24.59 -10.54
N GLU A 500 1.02 23.89 -9.42
CA GLU A 500 -0.02 23.50 -8.47
C GLU A 500 -0.21 24.54 -7.35
N ASP A 501 0.51 25.67 -7.39
CA ASP A 501 0.46 26.73 -6.37
C ASP A 501 0.73 26.19 -4.95
N LEU A 502 1.73 25.29 -4.83
CA LEU A 502 2.15 24.64 -3.59
C LEU A 502 3.49 25.18 -3.05
N THR A 503 4.14 26.10 -3.76
CA THR A 503 5.47 26.60 -3.43
C THR A 503 5.52 27.25 -2.05
N ASP A 504 4.54 28.09 -1.72
CA ASP A 504 4.48 28.76 -0.42
C ASP A 504 4.28 27.77 0.74
N LEU A 505 3.38 26.80 0.58
CA LEU A 505 3.17 25.73 1.57
C LEU A 505 4.46 24.93 1.78
N TYR A 506 5.15 24.59 0.69
CA TYR A 506 6.40 23.86 0.72
C TYR A 506 7.50 24.63 1.44
N GLN A 507 7.76 25.88 1.01
CA GLN A 507 8.90 26.67 1.50
C GLN A 507 8.68 27.24 2.90
N LYS A 508 7.46 27.70 3.21
CA LYS A 508 7.16 28.44 4.45
C LYS A 508 6.67 27.54 5.59
N MET A 509 6.28 26.30 5.30
CA MET A 509 5.75 25.37 6.30
C MET A 509 6.51 24.04 6.32
N GLU A 510 6.50 23.27 5.22
CA GLU A 510 7.03 21.90 5.25
C GLU A 510 8.57 21.87 5.42
N MET A 511 9.29 22.77 4.76
CA MET A 511 10.73 22.82 4.91
C MET A 511 11.18 23.30 6.30
N PRO A 512 10.66 24.38 6.87
CA PRO A 512 11.00 24.77 8.26
C PRO A 512 10.65 23.69 9.28
N LEU A 513 9.52 23.01 9.12
CA LEU A 513 9.08 21.94 10.02
C LEU A 513 10.10 20.78 10.10
N LEU A 514 10.83 20.49 9.02
CA LEU A 514 11.84 19.43 9.00
C LEU A 514 12.87 19.60 10.14
N LYS A 515 13.37 20.81 10.35
CA LYS A 515 14.32 21.13 11.45
C LYS A 515 13.67 20.93 12.84
N VAL A 516 12.41 21.33 12.98
CA VAL A 516 11.65 21.14 14.23
C VAL A 516 11.54 19.65 14.57
N LEU A 517 11.21 18.83 13.58
CA LEU A 517 11.07 17.37 13.79
C LEU A 517 12.41 16.72 14.13
N ILE A 518 13.50 17.09 13.48
CA ILE A 518 14.84 16.58 13.83
C ILE A 518 15.15 16.89 15.29
N GLN A 519 14.92 18.13 15.73
CA GLN A 519 15.21 18.54 17.09
C GLN A 519 14.29 17.83 18.09
N MET A 520 13.00 17.69 17.79
CA MET A 520 12.04 16.97 18.63
C MET A 520 12.39 15.48 18.77
N GLU A 521 12.78 14.83 17.67
CA GLU A 521 13.27 13.45 17.69
C GLU A 521 14.58 13.32 18.45
N ASP A 522 15.46 14.32 18.38
CA ASP A 522 16.72 14.34 19.13
C ASP A 522 16.49 14.56 20.61
N ASN A 523 15.59 15.45 21.01
CA ASN A 523 15.17 15.63 22.39
C ASN A 523 14.64 14.31 22.98
N GLY A 524 13.78 13.60 22.25
CA GLY A 524 13.14 12.35 22.68
C GLY A 524 12.24 12.53 23.91
N VAL A 525 11.69 11.44 24.41
CA VAL A 525 10.75 11.40 25.54
C VAL A 525 11.31 10.52 26.65
N PHE A 526 11.35 11.02 27.89
CA PHE A 526 11.77 10.21 29.01
C PHE A 526 10.60 9.38 29.54
N PHE A 527 10.83 8.07 29.69
CA PHE A 527 9.93 7.12 30.32
C PHE A 527 10.54 6.54 31.57
N ASP A 528 9.80 6.61 32.68
CA ASP A 528 10.16 5.97 33.95
C ASP A 528 10.11 4.44 33.81
N ARG A 529 11.29 3.83 33.69
CA ARG A 529 11.45 2.39 33.46
C ARG A 529 10.96 1.54 34.65
N ASP A 530 11.16 2.01 35.85
CA ASP A 530 10.78 1.28 37.06
C ASP A 530 9.27 1.32 37.27
N TYR A 531 8.65 2.46 36.96
CA TYR A 531 7.20 2.59 36.89
C TYR A 531 6.59 1.62 35.86
N LEU A 532 7.11 1.60 34.64
CA LEU A 532 6.65 0.67 33.58
C LEU A 532 6.80 -0.79 34.03
N LYS A 533 7.88 -1.17 34.69
CA LYS A 533 8.08 -2.52 35.25
C LYS A 533 7.03 -2.87 36.31
N THR A 534 6.70 -1.92 37.17
CA THR A 534 5.65 -2.09 38.18
C THR A 534 4.29 -2.27 37.53
N LEU A 535 3.98 -1.45 36.53
CA LEU A 535 2.74 -1.50 35.77
C LEU A 535 2.64 -2.83 34.99
N SER A 536 3.74 -3.31 34.39
CA SER A 536 3.82 -4.62 33.73
C SER A 536 3.44 -5.77 34.64
N ASN A 537 3.96 -5.74 35.90
CA ASN A 537 3.65 -6.77 36.90
C ASN A 537 2.18 -6.70 37.33
N LYS A 538 1.64 -5.49 37.58
CA LYS A 538 0.23 -5.27 37.95
C LYS A 538 -0.70 -5.81 36.84
N THR A 539 -0.48 -5.37 35.59
CA THR A 539 -1.29 -5.77 34.44
C THR A 539 -1.16 -7.27 34.15
N GLY A 540 0.04 -7.84 34.32
CA GLY A 540 0.27 -9.27 34.17
C GLY A 540 -0.51 -10.14 35.17
N LYS A 541 -0.67 -9.71 36.42
CA LYS A 541 -1.51 -10.40 37.39
C LYS A 541 -2.99 -10.32 36.97
N LEU A 542 -3.46 -9.15 36.59
CA LEU A 542 -4.84 -8.96 36.14
C LEU A 542 -5.19 -9.83 34.93
N ILE A 543 -4.32 -9.85 33.92
CA ILE A 543 -4.48 -10.73 32.73
C ILE A 543 -4.60 -12.21 33.16
N LYS A 544 -3.81 -12.65 34.12
CA LYS A 544 -3.87 -14.03 34.62
C LYS A 544 -5.19 -14.35 35.31
N GLU A 545 -5.72 -13.40 36.07
CA GLU A 545 -7.03 -13.54 36.76
C GLU A 545 -8.18 -13.60 35.76
N ILE A 546 -8.21 -12.67 34.76
CA ILE A 546 -9.22 -12.66 33.73
C ILE A 546 -9.15 -13.95 32.90
N LYS A 547 -7.94 -14.40 32.54
CA LYS A 547 -7.73 -15.65 31.81
C LYS A 547 -8.28 -16.87 32.56
N LYS A 548 -8.06 -16.93 33.87
CA LYS A 548 -8.59 -17.99 34.71
C LYS A 548 -10.13 -18.00 34.74
N GLN A 549 -10.76 -16.84 34.90
CA GLN A 549 -12.23 -16.70 34.82
C GLN A 549 -12.80 -17.13 33.48
N ILE A 550 -12.16 -16.74 32.37
CA ILE A 550 -12.58 -17.16 31.04
C ILE A 550 -12.52 -18.69 30.91
N TYR A 551 -11.47 -19.34 31.38
CA TYR A 551 -11.33 -20.80 31.33
C TYR A 551 -12.30 -21.52 32.23
N GLU A 552 -12.64 -20.97 33.39
CA GLU A 552 -13.66 -21.50 34.30
C GLU A 552 -15.04 -21.48 33.61
N ILE A 553 -15.43 -20.39 32.96
CA ILE A 553 -16.70 -20.28 32.22
C ILE A 553 -16.68 -21.19 31.00
N ALA A 554 -15.58 -21.23 30.26
CA ALA A 554 -15.42 -22.07 29.06
C ALA A 554 -15.34 -23.57 29.41
N GLY A 555 -15.01 -23.94 30.65
CA GLY A 555 -14.80 -25.31 31.09
C GLY A 555 -13.65 -26.02 30.40
N THR A 556 -12.70 -25.28 29.82
CA THR A 556 -11.48 -25.77 29.16
C THR A 556 -10.49 -24.63 28.90
N GLU A 557 -9.20 -24.97 28.84
CA GLU A 557 -8.18 -24.03 28.36
C GLU A 557 -8.15 -24.01 26.81
N PHE A 558 -7.92 -22.84 26.24
CA PHE A 558 -7.77 -22.66 24.81
C PHE A 558 -6.96 -21.40 24.48
N ASN A 559 -6.52 -21.23 23.24
CA ASN A 559 -5.79 -20.03 22.85
C ASN A 559 -6.75 -18.84 22.65
N LEU A 560 -6.79 -17.94 23.63
CA LEU A 560 -7.64 -16.72 23.62
C LEU A 560 -7.36 -15.78 22.45
N ASN A 561 -6.16 -15.86 21.87
CA ASN A 561 -5.77 -15.06 20.70
C ASN A 561 -6.13 -15.72 19.37
N SER A 562 -6.66 -16.97 19.37
CA SER A 562 -7.14 -17.65 18.17
C SER A 562 -8.61 -17.35 17.91
N PRO A 563 -8.97 -16.59 16.83
CA PRO A 563 -10.36 -16.34 16.50
C PRO A 563 -11.17 -17.60 16.22
N ILE A 564 -10.51 -18.68 15.75
CA ILE A 564 -11.15 -19.97 15.44
C ILE A 564 -11.56 -20.64 16.74
N GLN A 565 -10.61 -20.89 17.66
CA GLN A 565 -10.90 -21.54 18.93
C GLN A 565 -11.90 -20.75 19.78
N LEU A 566 -11.76 -19.41 19.78
CA LEU A 566 -12.74 -18.56 20.46
C LEU A 566 -14.15 -18.72 19.86
N GLY A 567 -14.25 -18.79 18.53
CA GLY A 567 -15.53 -19.01 17.85
C GLY A 567 -16.16 -20.37 18.20
N GLU A 568 -15.37 -21.43 18.23
CA GLU A 568 -15.82 -22.77 18.65
C GLU A 568 -16.31 -22.78 20.11
N ILE A 569 -15.57 -22.12 21.02
CA ILE A 569 -15.99 -22.02 22.42
C ILE A 569 -17.29 -21.22 22.58
N LEU A 570 -17.38 -20.03 21.97
CA LEU A 570 -18.53 -19.17 22.15
C LEU A 570 -19.80 -19.74 21.50
N PHE A 571 -19.69 -20.24 20.27
CA PHE A 571 -20.87 -20.56 19.46
C PHE A 571 -21.18 -22.05 19.33
N ASP A 572 -20.19 -22.95 19.44
CA ASP A 572 -20.42 -24.39 19.38
C ASP A 572 -20.50 -25.03 20.77
N LYS A 573 -19.64 -24.59 21.74
CA LYS A 573 -19.65 -25.19 23.10
C LYS A 573 -20.62 -24.49 24.05
N LEU A 574 -20.63 -23.15 24.09
CA LEU A 574 -21.49 -22.36 24.98
C LEU A 574 -22.81 -21.96 24.30
N GLU A 575 -23.01 -22.31 23.03
CA GLU A 575 -24.22 -22.09 22.25
C GLU A 575 -24.73 -20.63 22.23
N LEU A 576 -23.82 -19.63 22.30
CA LEU A 576 -24.18 -18.22 22.26
C LEU A 576 -24.71 -17.82 20.87
N PRO A 577 -25.57 -16.78 20.75
CA PRO A 577 -26.10 -16.35 19.46
C PRO A 577 -24.99 -15.82 18.54
N SER A 578 -24.75 -16.49 17.40
CA SER A 578 -23.72 -16.08 16.45
C SER A 578 -24.20 -14.99 15.51
N GLN A 579 -23.34 -14.03 15.15
CA GLN A 579 -23.61 -13.00 14.15
C GLN A 579 -23.08 -13.38 12.75
N GLY A 580 -23.06 -14.70 12.46
CA GLY A 580 -22.67 -15.26 11.19
C GLY A 580 -21.17 -15.52 11.05
N LYS A 581 -20.82 -16.09 9.87
CA LYS A 581 -19.44 -16.48 9.54
C LYS A 581 -18.80 -15.49 8.56
N THR A 582 -17.47 -15.44 8.55
CA THR A 582 -16.72 -14.62 7.61
C THR A 582 -16.84 -15.14 6.19
N ALA A 583 -16.92 -14.25 5.19
CA ALA A 583 -17.15 -14.63 3.79
C ALA A 583 -16.01 -15.50 3.19
N LYS A 584 -14.75 -15.26 3.60
CA LYS A 584 -13.58 -15.97 3.06
C LYS A 584 -13.24 -17.27 3.78
N SER A 585 -13.23 -17.29 5.11
CA SER A 585 -12.73 -18.45 5.89
C SER A 585 -13.84 -19.34 6.44
N LYS A 586 -15.11 -18.93 6.31
CA LYS A 586 -16.28 -19.59 6.90
C LYS A 586 -16.21 -19.77 8.43
N ASN A 587 -15.28 -19.11 9.10
CA ASN A 587 -15.15 -19.12 10.55
C ASN A 587 -16.12 -18.12 11.19
N TYR A 588 -16.50 -18.34 12.44
CA TYR A 588 -17.32 -17.41 13.20
C TYR A 588 -16.65 -16.03 13.32
N LYS A 589 -17.47 -15.00 13.24
CA LYS A 589 -17.01 -13.63 13.53
C LYS A 589 -16.86 -13.48 15.04
N THR A 590 -15.67 -13.15 15.50
CA THR A 590 -15.32 -12.93 16.91
C THR A 590 -14.65 -11.55 17.11
N GLY A 591 -14.90 -10.60 16.21
CA GLY A 591 -14.39 -9.24 16.29
C GLY A 591 -14.98 -8.46 17.48
N ARG A 592 -14.41 -7.25 17.74
CA ARG A 592 -14.83 -6.38 18.84
C ARG A 592 -16.34 -6.12 18.83
N GLU A 593 -16.90 -5.75 17.68
CA GLU A 593 -18.35 -5.46 17.54
C GLU A 593 -19.26 -6.63 17.94
N VAL A 594 -18.81 -7.87 17.67
CA VAL A 594 -19.57 -9.08 18.04
C VAL A 594 -19.52 -9.30 19.54
N LEU A 595 -18.34 -9.15 20.15
CA LEU A 595 -18.17 -9.31 21.58
C LEU A 595 -18.89 -8.19 22.37
N GLU A 596 -18.88 -6.93 21.89
CA GLU A 596 -19.61 -5.83 22.52
C GLU A 596 -21.11 -6.10 22.56
N LYS A 597 -21.72 -6.63 21.50
CA LYS A 597 -23.13 -7.00 21.50
C LYS A 597 -23.48 -8.20 22.40
N LEU A 598 -22.50 -9.04 22.69
CA LEU A 598 -22.68 -10.19 23.57
C LEU A 598 -22.37 -9.82 25.03
N ALA A 599 -21.63 -8.75 25.27
CA ALA A 599 -21.13 -8.39 26.60
C ALA A 599 -22.24 -7.95 27.56
N ASP A 600 -23.37 -7.45 27.04
CA ASP A 600 -24.50 -7.06 27.87
C ASP A 600 -25.17 -8.27 28.53
N ASP A 601 -25.21 -9.44 27.85
CA ASP A 601 -25.90 -10.63 28.28
C ASP A 601 -24.96 -11.76 28.75
N TYR A 602 -23.69 -11.76 28.33
CA TYR A 602 -22.74 -12.87 28.56
C TYR A 602 -21.40 -12.41 29.12
N GLU A 603 -21.10 -12.85 30.33
CA GLU A 603 -19.90 -12.47 31.07
C GLU A 603 -18.60 -12.87 30.37
N ILE A 604 -18.58 -14.02 29.68
CA ILE A 604 -17.38 -14.43 28.92
C ILE A 604 -17.02 -13.43 27.81
N ALA A 605 -18.01 -12.81 27.16
CA ALA A 605 -17.76 -11.81 26.12
C ALA A 605 -17.16 -10.53 26.71
N LYS A 606 -17.65 -10.09 27.88
CA LYS A 606 -17.08 -8.97 28.63
C LYS A 606 -15.64 -9.23 29.03
N LEU A 607 -15.37 -10.39 29.64
CA LEU A 607 -14.02 -10.80 30.03
C LEU A 607 -13.08 -10.93 28.83
N MET A 608 -13.57 -11.38 27.68
CA MET A 608 -12.78 -11.43 26.45
C MET A 608 -12.41 -10.04 25.93
N LEU A 609 -13.31 -9.05 26.04
CA LEU A 609 -13.00 -7.65 25.72
C LEU A 609 -11.94 -7.07 26.67
N GLU A 610 -12.08 -7.31 27.95
CA GLU A 610 -11.09 -6.92 28.97
C GLU A 610 -9.73 -7.59 28.74
N TYR A 611 -9.71 -8.90 28.53
CA TYR A 611 -8.49 -9.65 28.20
C TYR A 611 -7.76 -9.05 26.99
N ARG A 612 -8.48 -8.80 25.88
CA ARG A 612 -7.90 -8.21 24.68
C ARG A 612 -7.36 -6.80 24.93
N LYS A 613 -8.09 -5.99 25.70
CA LYS A 613 -7.69 -4.64 26.08
C LYS A 613 -6.37 -4.67 26.85
N TYR A 614 -6.31 -5.38 27.96
CA TYR A 614 -5.10 -5.44 28.80
C TYR A 614 -3.92 -6.12 28.11
N SER A 615 -4.17 -7.19 27.36
CA SER A 615 -3.13 -7.87 26.59
C SER A 615 -2.51 -6.96 25.53
N LYS A 616 -3.33 -6.16 24.82
CA LYS A 616 -2.85 -5.18 23.84
C LYS A 616 -2.06 -4.06 24.51
N LEU A 617 -2.57 -3.49 25.59
CA LEU A 617 -1.87 -2.43 26.33
C LEU A 617 -0.52 -2.91 26.86
N LYS A 618 -0.48 -4.11 27.43
CA LYS A 618 0.75 -4.70 27.94
C LYS A 618 1.77 -4.96 26.83
N SER A 619 1.38 -5.68 25.79
CA SER A 619 2.32 -6.08 24.72
C SER A 619 2.76 -4.92 23.83
N THR A 620 1.86 -3.96 23.54
CA THR A 620 2.14 -2.88 22.56
C THR A 620 2.88 -1.71 23.21
N TYR A 621 2.62 -1.43 24.50
CA TYR A 621 3.18 -0.24 25.14
C TYR A 621 4.02 -0.60 26.37
N ILE A 622 3.45 -1.23 27.39
CA ILE A 622 4.10 -1.39 28.70
C ILE A 622 5.39 -2.21 28.58
N ASP A 623 5.37 -3.34 27.87
CA ASP A 623 6.54 -4.22 27.69
C ASP A 623 7.43 -3.81 26.51
N ALA A 624 6.85 -3.13 25.50
CA ALA A 624 7.60 -2.74 24.30
C ALA A 624 8.44 -1.47 24.50
N ILE A 625 7.89 -0.43 25.15
CA ILE A 625 8.55 0.87 25.33
C ILE A 625 9.94 0.74 25.97
N PRO A 626 10.18 -0.08 27.01
CA PRO A 626 11.53 -0.24 27.59
C PRO A 626 12.60 -0.68 26.59
N GLY A 627 12.21 -1.38 25.50
CA GLY A 627 13.12 -1.81 24.42
C GLY A 627 13.59 -0.65 23.53
N TYR A 628 12.83 0.44 23.48
CA TYR A 628 13.18 1.63 22.68
C TYR A 628 14.00 2.67 23.48
N ILE A 629 14.19 2.47 24.79
CA ILE A 629 14.96 3.42 25.61
C ILE A 629 16.45 3.35 25.19
N SER A 630 16.95 4.43 24.66
CA SER A 630 18.36 4.57 24.26
C SER A 630 19.29 4.45 25.48
N LYS A 631 20.33 3.61 25.36
CA LYS A 631 21.35 3.46 26.41
C LYS A 631 22.21 4.72 26.60
N LYS A 632 22.32 5.57 25.57
CA LYS A 632 23.12 6.82 25.61
C LYS A 632 22.38 7.95 26.33
N THR A 633 21.08 8.13 26.02
CA THR A 633 20.31 9.29 26.50
C THR A 633 19.35 8.95 27.63
N GLY A 634 18.99 7.67 27.82
CA GLY A 634 17.93 7.23 28.72
C GLY A 634 16.52 7.57 28.23
N ARG A 635 16.36 8.05 26.99
CA ARG A 635 15.10 8.53 26.41
C ARG A 635 14.65 7.65 25.23
N VAL A 636 13.38 7.71 24.91
CA VAL A 636 12.78 7.11 23.72
C VAL A 636 12.79 8.16 22.59
N HIS A 637 13.33 7.82 21.44
CA HIS A 637 13.43 8.70 20.28
C HIS A 637 12.54 8.16 19.15
N SER A 638 11.25 8.55 19.22
CA SER A 638 10.27 8.19 18.20
C SER A 638 10.49 8.97 16.91
N SER A 639 10.22 8.37 15.76
CA SER A 639 10.26 9.07 14.48
C SER A 639 8.92 9.73 14.16
N PHE A 640 8.92 10.98 13.72
CA PHE A 640 7.74 11.74 13.29
C PHE A 640 7.76 11.97 11.78
N ASN A 641 6.79 11.42 11.06
CA ASN A 641 6.75 11.44 9.61
C ASN A 641 5.80 12.53 9.09
N GLN A 642 6.33 13.41 8.21
CA GLN A 642 5.53 14.44 7.53
C GLN A 642 4.65 13.86 6.43
N ILE A 643 5.05 12.75 5.83
CA ILE A 643 4.40 12.13 4.67
C ILE A 643 3.49 10.94 5.04
N GLY A 644 3.32 10.65 6.33
CA GLY A 644 2.65 9.43 6.82
C GLY A 644 1.12 9.44 6.70
N THR A 645 0.51 10.60 6.48
CA THR A 645 -0.95 10.73 6.34
C THR A 645 -1.32 11.61 5.15
N ALA A 646 -2.42 11.30 4.51
CA ALA A 646 -2.87 12.08 3.36
C ALA A 646 -3.58 13.41 3.74
N THR A 647 -3.80 13.68 5.03
CA THR A 647 -4.43 14.91 5.53
C THR A 647 -3.44 16.00 5.94
N GLY A 648 -2.14 15.74 5.90
CA GLY A 648 -1.11 16.66 6.41
C GLY A 648 -0.77 16.46 7.90
N ARG A 649 -1.52 15.67 8.64
CA ARG A 649 -1.16 15.31 10.02
C ARG A 649 0.16 14.54 10.05
N LEU A 650 0.96 14.76 11.09
CA LEU A 650 2.12 13.93 11.37
C LEU A 650 1.68 12.51 11.76
N SER A 651 2.52 11.54 11.51
CA SER A 651 2.41 10.20 12.09
C SER A 651 3.68 9.88 12.85
N SER A 652 3.63 8.96 13.83
CA SER A 652 4.82 8.55 14.54
C SER A 652 5.03 7.03 14.45
N SER A 653 6.32 6.63 14.53
CA SER A 653 6.73 5.23 14.53
C SER A 653 7.95 5.03 15.44
N ASP A 654 8.21 3.81 15.81
CA ASP A 654 9.39 3.32 16.52
C ASP A 654 9.69 4.01 17.87
N PRO A 655 8.74 4.02 18.82
CA PRO A 655 7.35 3.54 18.81
C PRO A 655 6.33 4.60 18.38
N ASN A 656 5.10 4.19 18.01
CA ASN A 656 4.03 5.15 17.74
C ASN A 656 3.48 5.76 19.04
N LEU A 657 3.96 6.95 19.38
CA LEU A 657 3.53 7.69 20.59
C LEU A 657 2.17 8.39 20.42
N GLN A 658 1.74 8.66 19.18
CA GLN A 658 0.45 9.33 18.92
C GLN A 658 -0.75 8.42 19.16
N ASN A 659 -0.54 7.10 19.28
CA ASN A 659 -1.58 6.13 19.57
C ASN A 659 -1.65 5.72 21.05
N LEU A 660 -0.95 6.41 21.95
CA LEU A 660 -1.09 6.20 23.40
C LEU A 660 -2.54 6.44 23.81
N PRO A 661 -3.19 5.49 24.52
CA PRO A 661 -4.61 5.62 24.85
C PRO A 661 -4.85 6.79 25.81
N ILE A 662 -5.90 7.60 25.52
CA ILE A 662 -6.20 8.83 26.27
C ILE A 662 -7.45 8.65 27.15
N LYS A 663 -8.46 7.91 26.66
CA LYS A 663 -9.82 7.97 27.18
C LYS A 663 -10.08 7.06 28.38
N GLU A 664 -9.26 6.04 28.58
CA GLU A 664 -9.46 5.01 29.58
C GLU A 664 -8.45 5.18 30.72
N GLU A 665 -8.82 4.81 31.93
CA GLU A 665 -7.98 4.96 33.13
C GLU A 665 -6.62 4.24 32.96
N GLU A 666 -6.65 3.03 32.38
CA GLU A 666 -5.44 2.25 32.12
C GLU A 666 -4.51 2.89 31.06
N GLY A 667 -5.09 3.67 30.15
CA GLY A 667 -4.31 4.47 29.19
C GLY A 667 -3.58 5.61 29.89
N ARG A 668 -4.23 6.26 30.85
CA ARG A 668 -3.61 7.29 31.71
C ARG A 668 -2.46 6.71 32.55
N GLU A 669 -2.62 5.51 33.11
CA GLU A 669 -1.53 4.84 33.81
C GLU A 669 -0.27 4.66 32.94
N ILE A 670 -0.41 4.41 31.64
CA ILE A 670 0.75 4.31 30.73
C ILE A 670 1.37 5.68 30.48
N ARG A 671 0.56 6.72 30.34
CA ARG A 671 1.02 8.10 30.17
C ARG A 671 1.77 8.63 31.40
N ASN A 672 1.36 8.26 32.60
CA ASN A 672 2.04 8.62 33.83
C ASN A 672 3.50 8.10 33.89
N ALA A 673 3.88 7.18 33.01
CA ALA A 673 5.29 6.80 32.85
C ALA A 673 6.12 7.86 32.13
N ILE A 674 5.49 8.80 31.41
CA ILE A 674 6.16 9.95 30.78
C ILE A 674 6.37 11.02 31.85
N LYS A 675 7.63 11.31 32.15
CA LYS A 675 8.03 12.28 33.18
C LYS A 675 9.14 13.18 32.66
N PRO A 676 9.38 14.33 33.27
CA PRO A 676 10.63 15.05 33.07
C PRO A 676 11.81 14.18 33.51
N GLN A 677 12.89 14.20 32.77
CA GLN A 677 14.09 13.43 33.14
C GLN A 677 14.80 14.02 34.38
N ASN A 678 14.66 15.31 34.59
CA ASN A 678 15.24 16.04 35.73
C ASN A 678 14.16 16.35 36.78
N GLU A 679 14.48 16.22 38.07
CA GLU A 679 13.53 16.43 39.18
C GLU A 679 12.97 17.87 39.25
N ASN A 680 13.76 18.89 38.85
CA ASN A 680 13.37 20.30 38.83
C ASN A 680 12.84 20.75 37.49
N TRP A 681 12.18 19.84 36.76
CA TRP A 681 11.57 20.12 35.46
C TRP A 681 10.09 19.75 35.49
N LYS A 682 9.31 20.33 34.59
CA LYS A 682 7.88 20.05 34.38
C LYS A 682 7.59 19.70 32.92
N LEU A 683 6.48 19.02 32.72
CA LEU A 683 5.86 18.91 31.40
C LEU A 683 4.81 20.02 31.29
N ILE A 684 4.82 20.71 30.15
CA ILE A 684 3.79 21.68 29.74
C ILE A 684 3.10 21.08 28.54
N SER A 685 1.84 20.70 28.67
CA SER A 685 0.99 20.19 27.60
C SER A 685 -0.01 21.26 27.19
N ALA A 686 -0.18 21.47 25.90
CA ALA A 686 -1.12 22.44 25.35
C ALA A 686 -1.91 21.83 24.18
N ASP A 687 -3.24 21.77 24.31
CA ASP A 687 -4.16 21.16 23.35
C ASP A 687 -5.14 22.20 22.78
N TYR A 688 -5.36 22.18 21.48
CA TYR A 688 -6.35 23.05 20.84
C TYR A 688 -7.78 22.67 21.22
N SER A 689 -8.48 23.61 21.79
CA SER A 689 -9.90 23.45 22.17
C SER A 689 -10.81 23.51 20.93
N GLN A 690 -11.36 22.37 20.54
CA GLN A 690 -12.37 22.23 19.46
C GLN A 690 -11.95 22.84 18.11
N ILE A 691 -10.68 22.68 17.71
CA ILE A 691 -10.13 23.34 16.52
C ILE A 691 -10.94 23.07 15.25
N GLU A 692 -11.40 21.83 15.01
CA GLU A 692 -12.15 21.48 13.80
C GLU A 692 -13.51 22.22 13.73
N LEU A 693 -14.19 22.43 14.87
CA LEU A 693 -15.43 23.22 14.92
C LEU A 693 -15.18 24.71 14.69
N ARG A 694 -14.08 25.25 15.22
CA ARG A 694 -13.65 26.63 14.97
C ARG A 694 -13.30 26.86 13.52
N LEU A 695 -12.64 25.88 12.90
CA LEU A 695 -12.36 25.90 11.47
C LEU A 695 -13.63 25.81 10.62
N MET A 696 -14.59 24.98 11.02
CA MET A 696 -15.89 24.93 10.35
C MET A 696 -16.61 26.29 10.42
N ALA A 697 -16.58 26.97 11.57
CA ALA A 697 -17.11 28.32 11.72
C ALA A 697 -16.44 29.32 10.76
N HIS A 698 -15.11 29.29 10.69
CA HIS A 698 -14.31 30.16 9.82
C HIS A 698 -14.61 29.92 8.34
N ILE A 699 -14.51 28.66 7.89
CA ILE A 699 -14.62 28.28 6.48
C ILE A 699 -16.05 28.48 5.98
N SER A 700 -17.05 28.00 6.71
CA SER A 700 -18.46 28.16 6.34
C SER A 700 -18.97 29.60 6.49
N SER A 701 -18.33 30.41 7.32
CA SER A 701 -18.80 31.73 7.72
C SER A 701 -20.22 31.71 8.32
N ASP A 702 -20.58 30.67 9.07
CA ASP A 702 -21.87 30.54 9.71
C ASP A 702 -21.96 31.49 10.93
N GLU A 703 -22.95 32.40 10.88
CA GLU A 703 -23.08 33.48 11.85
C GLU A 703 -23.38 32.96 13.26
N ASN A 704 -24.22 31.93 13.35
CA ASN A 704 -24.60 31.37 14.66
C ASN A 704 -23.41 30.64 15.30
N LEU A 705 -22.63 29.91 14.50
CA LEU A 705 -21.44 29.19 14.98
C LEU A 705 -20.32 30.20 15.35
N ILE A 706 -20.11 31.26 14.53
CA ILE A 706 -19.15 32.33 14.84
C ILE A 706 -19.56 33.05 16.11
N LYS A 707 -20.85 33.41 16.26
CA LYS A 707 -21.38 34.07 17.47
C LYS A 707 -21.13 33.20 18.72
N ALA A 708 -21.46 31.93 18.66
CA ALA A 708 -21.26 31.00 19.78
C ALA A 708 -19.81 30.98 20.26
N PHE A 709 -18.82 30.94 19.35
CA PHE A 709 -17.41 30.97 19.73
C PHE A 709 -16.91 32.34 20.21
N ASN A 710 -17.38 33.43 19.63
CA ASN A 710 -16.97 34.78 20.03
C ASN A 710 -17.55 35.19 21.37
N GLU A 711 -18.75 34.72 21.71
CA GLU A 711 -19.39 34.91 23.03
C GLU A 711 -18.98 33.85 24.06
N ASP A 712 -18.04 32.97 23.74
CA ASP A 712 -17.53 31.91 24.58
C ASP A 712 -18.61 30.93 25.12
N LEU A 713 -19.66 30.71 24.30
CA LEU A 713 -20.72 29.77 24.65
C LEU A 713 -20.24 28.32 24.48
N ASP A 714 -20.77 27.43 25.33
CA ASP A 714 -20.57 25.98 25.09
C ASP A 714 -21.33 25.55 23.83
N VAL A 715 -20.62 25.44 22.69
CA VAL A 715 -21.20 25.10 21.38
C VAL A 715 -21.97 23.77 21.42
N HIS A 716 -21.58 22.84 22.28
CA HIS A 716 -22.27 21.55 22.42
C HIS A 716 -23.62 21.72 23.11
N SER A 717 -23.67 22.52 24.16
CA SER A 717 -24.92 22.88 24.84
C SER A 717 -25.79 23.75 23.95
N PHE A 718 -25.20 24.70 23.23
CA PHE A 718 -25.93 25.54 22.27
C PHE A 718 -26.61 24.71 21.17
N THR A 719 -25.85 23.75 20.57
CA THR A 719 -26.42 22.84 19.58
C THR A 719 -27.53 21.97 20.17
N ALA A 720 -27.31 21.42 21.36
CA ALA A 720 -28.32 20.60 22.06
C ALA A 720 -29.59 21.41 22.37
N SER A 721 -29.49 22.65 22.86
CA SER A 721 -30.66 23.52 23.14
C SER A 721 -31.55 23.69 21.92
N LYS A 722 -30.96 23.81 20.72
CA LYS A 722 -31.68 23.94 19.45
C LYS A 722 -32.33 22.63 18.99
N ILE A 723 -31.61 21.54 19.11
CA ILE A 723 -32.06 20.20 18.70
C ILE A 723 -33.22 19.70 19.59
N PHE A 724 -33.10 19.93 20.91
CA PHE A 724 -34.11 19.49 21.86
C PHE A 724 -35.16 20.55 22.17
N SER A 725 -35.03 21.78 21.60
CA SER A 725 -35.93 22.91 21.82
C SER A 725 -36.08 23.24 23.32
N VAL A 726 -34.95 23.29 24.03
CA VAL A 726 -34.86 23.67 25.46
C VAL A 726 -33.95 24.87 25.61
N ASP A 727 -34.12 25.63 26.71
CA ASP A 727 -33.20 26.73 27.03
C ASP A 727 -31.79 26.18 27.33
N MET A 728 -30.76 26.95 27.08
CA MET A 728 -29.36 26.51 27.19
C MET A 728 -28.96 26.09 28.59
N ASP A 729 -29.53 26.74 29.62
CA ASP A 729 -29.34 26.44 31.02
C ASP A 729 -30.08 25.17 31.50
N GLN A 730 -31.06 24.71 30.74
CA GLN A 730 -31.81 23.47 30.96
C GLN A 730 -31.23 22.23 30.28
N VAL A 731 -30.17 22.40 29.49
CA VAL A 731 -29.54 21.28 28.74
C VAL A 731 -28.90 20.31 29.75
N THR A 732 -29.36 19.05 29.70
CA THR A 732 -28.79 18.01 30.56
C THR A 732 -27.40 17.54 30.04
N LYS A 733 -26.61 16.87 30.91
CA LYS A 733 -25.33 16.29 30.51
C LYS A 733 -25.45 15.31 29.32
N GLU A 734 -26.54 14.51 29.29
CA GLU A 734 -26.83 13.58 28.24
C GLU A 734 -27.12 14.30 26.91
N GLN A 735 -27.98 15.31 26.93
CA GLN A 735 -28.31 16.14 25.77
C GLN A 735 -27.07 16.87 25.25
N ARG A 736 -26.24 17.42 26.15
CA ARG A 736 -24.95 18.01 25.79
C ARG A 736 -24.03 16.97 25.11
N GLY A 737 -24.00 15.74 25.64
CA GLY A 737 -23.27 14.62 25.02
C GLY A 737 -23.74 14.30 23.61
N ILE A 738 -25.06 14.30 23.40
CA ILE A 738 -25.67 14.12 22.06
C ILE A 738 -25.30 15.30 21.15
N GLY A 739 -25.40 16.54 21.64
CA GLY A 739 -24.97 17.72 20.91
C GLY A 739 -23.50 17.66 20.48
N LYS A 740 -22.62 17.20 21.38
CA LYS A 740 -21.20 16.95 21.05
C LYS A 740 -21.04 15.92 19.95
N MET A 741 -21.74 14.77 20.05
CA MET A 741 -21.66 13.73 19.01
C MET A 741 -22.19 14.24 17.66
N ILE A 742 -23.27 15.01 17.65
CA ILE A 742 -23.83 15.56 16.42
C ILE A 742 -22.87 16.54 15.77
N ASN A 743 -22.32 17.49 16.54
CA ASN A 743 -21.35 18.48 16.04
C ASN A 743 -20.18 17.81 15.32
N PHE A 744 -19.54 16.82 15.94
CA PHE A 744 -18.42 16.12 15.30
C PHE A 744 -18.89 15.20 14.16
N SER A 745 -20.00 14.47 14.34
CA SER A 745 -20.45 13.52 13.32
C SER A 745 -20.85 14.19 12.01
N ILE A 746 -21.49 15.38 12.09
CA ILE A 746 -21.91 16.12 10.89
C ILE A 746 -20.71 16.67 10.12
N ILE A 747 -19.68 17.19 10.81
CA ILE A 747 -18.43 17.61 10.16
C ILE A 747 -17.84 16.45 9.36
N TYR A 748 -17.95 15.22 9.88
CA TYR A 748 -17.47 14.00 9.20
C TYR A 748 -18.46 13.42 8.17
N GLY A 749 -19.54 14.13 7.84
CA GLY A 749 -20.51 13.74 6.82
C GLY A 749 -21.29 12.46 7.16
N ILE A 750 -21.71 12.32 8.43
CA ILE A 750 -22.49 11.15 8.88
C ILE A 750 -23.89 11.15 8.25
N SER A 751 -24.38 9.94 7.91
CA SER A 751 -25.77 9.74 7.50
C SER A 751 -26.71 9.54 8.70
N ALA A 752 -28.02 9.71 8.50
CA ALA A 752 -29.04 9.45 9.54
C ALA A 752 -28.92 8.01 10.09
N TYR A 753 -28.65 7.02 9.24
CA TYR A 753 -28.38 5.64 9.66
C TYR A 753 -27.13 5.54 10.56
N GLY A 754 -26.04 6.18 10.18
CA GLY A 754 -24.82 6.18 10.98
C GLY A 754 -24.98 6.87 12.34
N LEU A 755 -25.74 7.99 12.39
CA LEU A 755 -26.04 8.70 13.62
C LEU A 755 -26.96 7.87 14.53
N SER A 756 -28.03 7.29 13.98
CA SER A 756 -28.97 6.39 14.66
C SER A 756 -28.22 5.24 15.37
N SER A 757 -27.35 4.55 14.63
CA SER A 757 -26.54 3.45 15.17
C SER A 757 -25.57 3.88 16.28
N ARG A 758 -25.09 5.14 16.24
CA ARG A 758 -24.06 5.63 17.17
C ARG A 758 -24.63 6.11 18.51
N ILE A 759 -25.85 6.67 18.49
CA ILE A 759 -26.51 7.21 19.69
C ILE A 759 -27.72 6.41 20.15
N GLY A 760 -28.04 5.30 19.46
CA GLY A 760 -29.10 4.37 19.88
C GLY A 760 -30.54 4.90 19.71
N ILE A 761 -30.80 5.81 18.74
CA ILE A 761 -32.12 6.36 18.43
C ILE A 761 -32.66 5.84 17.12
N SER A 762 -33.93 6.09 16.82
CA SER A 762 -34.50 5.75 15.52
C SER A 762 -33.88 6.55 14.37
N ILE A 763 -33.88 6.00 13.14
CA ILE A 763 -33.37 6.68 11.94
C ILE A 763 -34.15 7.98 11.70
N GLN A 764 -35.45 8.00 11.98
CA GLN A 764 -36.32 9.18 11.83
C GLN A 764 -35.91 10.31 12.79
N GLU A 765 -35.60 9.98 14.04
CA GLU A 765 -35.09 10.97 15.01
C GLU A 765 -33.71 11.47 14.63
N ALA A 766 -32.82 10.60 14.17
CA ALA A 766 -31.51 10.99 13.65
C ALA A 766 -31.62 11.96 12.47
N ASP A 767 -32.53 11.72 11.55
CA ASP A 767 -32.80 12.61 10.41
C ASP A 767 -33.36 13.96 10.87
N ARG A 768 -34.29 13.96 11.85
CA ARG A 768 -34.77 15.20 12.49
C ARG A 768 -33.61 15.98 13.11
N PHE A 769 -32.73 15.34 13.88
CA PHE A 769 -31.60 16.02 14.52
C PHE A 769 -30.63 16.64 13.49
N ILE A 770 -30.33 15.92 12.41
CA ILE A 770 -29.51 16.43 11.31
C ILE A 770 -30.22 17.65 10.65
N SER A 771 -31.52 17.58 10.45
CA SER A 771 -32.32 18.67 9.85
C SER A 771 -32.33 19.90 10.74
N GLU A 772 -32.54 19.76 12.06
CA GLU A 772 -32.51 20.88 13.03
C GLU A 772 -31.11 21.47 13.14
N TYR A 773 -30.04 20.65 13.07
CA TYR A 773 -28.68 21.13 13.03
C TYR A 773 -28.43 22.04 11.82
N PHE A 774 -28.86 21.66 10.62
CA PHE A 774 -28.67 22.46 9.42
C PHE A 774 -29.60 23.70 9.35
N LYS A 775 -30.74 23.69 10.06
CA LYS A 775 -31.55 24.90 10.27
C LYS A 775 -30.81 25.88 11.21
N THR A 776 -30.14 25.36 12.23
CA THR A 776 -29.35 26.17 13.16
C THR A 776 -28.10 26.73 12.51
N TYR A 777 -27.44 25.95 11.62
CA TYR A 777 -26.19 26.30 10.95
C TYR A 777 -26.34 26.21 9.41
N PRO A 778 -27.12 27.10 8.77
CA PRO A 778 -27.46 27.01 7.34
C PRO A 778 -26.25 27.18 6.43
N LYS A 779 -25.25 27.99 6.84
CA LYS A 779 -24.02 28.19 6.04
C LYS A 779 -23.08 27.01 6.09
N VAL A 780 -23.12 26.21 7.15
CA VAL A 780 -22.40 24.91 7.20
C VAL A 780 -22.94 23.97 6.12
N LYS A 781 -24.29 23.89 5.98
CA LYS A 781 -24.92 23.10 4.91
C LYS A 781 -24.53 23.59 3.52
N ALA A 782 -24.61 24.93 3.32
CA ALA A 782 -24.24 25.55 2.04
C ALA A 782 -22.77 25.24 1.67
N TYR A 783 -21.84 25.34 2.62
CA TYR A 783 -20.43 24.97 2.43
C TYR A 783 -20.26 23.50 2.02
N MET A 784 -20.95 22.58 2.70
CA MET A 784 -20.88 21.15 2.39
C MET A 784 -21.37 20.86 0.97
N ASP A 785 -22.44 21.50 0.53
CA ASP A 785 -22.98 21.35 -0.81
C ASP A 785 -22.06 21.99 -1.88
N GLU A 786 -21.42 23.10 -1.56
CA GLU A 786 -20.47 23.79 -2.44
C GLU A 786 -19.20 22.98 -2.63
N ILE A 787 -18.60 22.49 -1.54
CA ILE A 787 -17.36 21.71 -1.61
C ILE A 787 -17.56 20.38 -2.35
N GLU A 788 -18.74 19.73 -2.22
CA GLU A 788 -19.10 18.56 -2.99
C GLU A 788 -19.16 18.88 -4.50
N LYS A 789 -19.78 20.00 -4.87
CA LYS A 789 -19.83 20.46 -6.27
C LYS A 789 -18.44 20.76 -6.81
N LYS A 790 -17.60 21.45 -6.02
CA LYS A 790 -16.22 21.74 -6.38
C LYS A 790 -15.41 20.47 -6.57
N ALA A 791 -15.50 19.53 -5.63
CA ALA A 791 -14.79 18.25 -5.73
C ALA A 791 -15.23 17.43 -6.97
N LYS A 792 -16.50 17.48 -7.37
CA LYS A 792 -16.97 16.85 -8.61
C LYS A 792 -16.35 17.49 -9.86
N LYS A 793 -16.24 18.83 -9.87
CA LYS A 793 -15.69 19.57 -11.00
C LYS A 793 -14.17 19.42 -11.09
N ASP A 794 -13.47 19.70 -10.01
CA ASP A 794 -12.00 19.86 -9.98
C ASP A 794 -11.27 18.57 -9.62
N LYS A 795 -12.00 17.54 -9.14
CA LYS A 795 -11.46 16.25 -8.63
C LYS A 795 -10.50 16.41 -7.45
N GLU A 796 -10.51 17.56 -6.80
CA GLU A 796 -9.67 17.89 -5.67
C GLU A 796 -10.36 18.89 -4.71
N VAL A 797 -9.82 18.97 -3.52
CA VAL A 797 -10.11 20.00 -2.52
C VAL A 797 -8.81 20.50 -1.90
N ARG A 798 -8.82 21.67 -1.26
CA ARG A 798 -7.63 22.30 -0.68
C ARG A 798 -7.92 22.86 0.70
N THR A 799 -6.89 22.89 1.56
CA THR A 799 -6.92 23.60 2.83
C THR A 799 -6.82 25.11 2.61
N ILE A 800 -6.99 25.92 3.68
CA ILE A 800 -6.76 27.37 3.60
C ILE A 800 -5.28 27.73 3.31
N PHE A 801 -4.35 26.81 3.56
CA PHE A 801 -2.93 26.91 3.20
C PHE A 801 -2.61 26.31 1.82
N ASN A 802 -3.65 26.03 1.03
CA ASN A 802 -3.56 25.48 -0.31
C ASN A 802 -3.05 24.01 -0.40
N ARG A 803 -2.99 23.27 0.71
CA ARG A 803 -2.64 21.84 0.68
C ARG A 803 -3.62 21.07 -0.17
N LEU A 804 -3.13 20.37 -1.18
CA LEU A 804 -3.89 19.61 -2.15
C LEU A 804 -4.39 18.28 -1.56
N ARG A 805 -5.65 17.93 -1.85
CA ARG A 805 -6.19 16.60 -1.64
C ARG A 805 -6.99 16.16 -2.87
N LYS A 806 -6.55 15.13 -3.57
CA LYS A 806 -7.29 14.57 -4.71
C LYS A 806 -8.48 13.75 -4.21
N VAL A 807 -9.66 13.96 -4.81
CA VAL A 807 -10.90 13.27 -4.42
C VAL A 807 -11.24 12.23 -5.49
N LYS A 808 -10.59 11.07 -5.40
CA LYS A 808 -10.89 9.92 -6.27
C LYS A 808 -12.33 9.42 -5.99
N TYR A 809 -12.94 8.80 -6.99
CA TYR A 809 -14.26 8.15 -6.88
C TYR A 809 -15.46 9.07 -6.57
N ILE A 810 -15.36 10.40 -6.67
CA ILE A 810 -16.47 11.32 -6.40
C ILE A 810 -17.65 11.12 -7.37
N ASP A 811 -17.39 10.64 -8.58
CA ASP A 811 -18.39 10.30 -9.60
C ASP A 811 -18.55 8.79 -9.81
N ALA A 812 -18.02 7.95 -8.90
CA ALA A 812 -18.14 6.51 -9.03
C ALA A 812 -19.60 6.07 -9.05
N SER A 813 -19.95 5.12 -9.91
CA SER A 813 -21.26 4.45 -9.93
C SER A 813 -21.54 3.64 -8.67
N ASN A 814 -20.50 3.18 -7.98
CA ASN A 814 -20.58 2.52 -6.70
C ASN A 814 -20.92 3.53 -5.60
N ARG A 815 -22.15 3.47 -5.08
CA ARG A 815 -22.65 4.38 -4.04
C ARG A 815 -21.78 4.46 -2.78
N ARG A 816 -21.17 3.33 -2.37
CA ARG A 816 -20.29 3.29 -1.20
C ARG A 816 -19.02 4.12 -1.42
N LEU A 817 -18.32 3.89 -2.54
CA LEU A 817 -17.11 4.65 -2.90
C LEU A 817 -17.42 6.13 -3.09
N GLN A 818 -18.56 6.45 -3.73
CA GLN A 818 -19.00 7.83 -3.89
C GLN A 818 -19.26 8.52 -2.55
N GLN A 819 -19.92 7.84 -1.59
CA GLN A 819 -20.16 8.39 -0.26
C GLN A 819 -18.87 8.57 0.54
N GLU A 820 -17.91 7.67 0.41
CA GLU A 820 -16.57 7.82 0.99
C GLU A 820 -15.84 9.04 0.41
N ALA A 821 -15.88 9.22 -0.90
CA ALA A 821 -15.29 10.38 -1.59
C ALA A 821 -15.96 11.72 -1.18
N LYS A 822 -17.28 11.75 -1.03
CA LYS A 822 -17.99 12.93 -0.51
C LYS A 822 -17.56 13.31 0.91
N ARG A 823 -17.47 12.32 1.79
CA ARG A 823 -16.94 12.53 3.15
C ARG A 823 -15.51 13.04 3.14
N MET A 824 -14.66 12.48 2.30
CA MET A 824 -13.29 12.93 2.12
C MET A 824 -13.25 14.41 1.66
N ALA A 825 -14.08 14.79 0.68
CA ALA A 825 -14.14 16.17 0.17
C ALA A 825 -14.51 17.18 1.26
N ILE A 826 -15.46 16.83 2.15
CA ILE A 826 -15.91 17.69 3.24
C ILE A 826 -14.86 17.80 4.36
N ASN A 827 -14.26 16.67 4.73
CA ASN A 827 -13.37 16.58 5.90
C ASN A 827 -11.96 17.10 5.63
N SER A 828 -11.43 16.84 4.42
CA SER A 828 -10.01 17.13 4.14
C SER A 828 -9.64 18.61 4.29
N PRO A 829 -10.45 19.58 3.86
CA PRO A 829 -10.12 20.99 4.10
C PRO A 829 -10.07 21.36 5.58
N VAL A 830 -10.95 20.81 6.40
CA VAL A 830 -11.02 21.11 7.84
C VAL A 830 -9.86 20.44 8.59
N GLN A 831 -9.71 19.13 8.45
CA GLN A 831 -8.67 18.37 9.12
C GLN A 831 -7.26 18.75 8.65
N GLY A 832 -7.11 19.00 7.34
CA GLY A 832 -5.83 19.43 6.79
C GLY A 832 -5.45 20.82 7.27
N THR A 833 -6.40 21.75 7.37
CA THR A 833 -6.15 23.09 7.93
C THR A 833 -5.78 23.01 9.40
N ALA A 834 -6.41 22.14 10.20
CA ALA A 834 -6.02 21.92 11.59
C ALA A 834 -4.57 21.43 11.70
N ALA A 835 -4.19 20.48 10.85
CA ALA A 835 -2.81 19.99 10.78
C ALA A 835 -1.82 21.09 10.35
N ASP A 836 -2.19 21.92 9.39
CA ASP A 836 -1.38 23.04 8.92
C ASP A 836 -1.15 24.09 10.04
N ILE A 837 -2.20 24.48 10.77
CA ILE A 837 -2.12 25.38 11.93
C ILE A 837 -1.20 24.81 13.01
N MET A 838 -1.32 23.51 13.30
CA MET A 838 -0.43 22.82 14.26
C MET A 838 1.04 22.92 13.82
N LYS A 839 1.33 22.71 12.53
CA LYS A 839 2.68 22.82 11.98
C LYS A 839 3.24 24.24 12.10
N VAL A 840 2.42 25.26 11.82
CA VAL A 840 2.82 26.67 12.02
C VAL A 840 3.13 26.94 13.50
N ALA A 841 2.27 26.48 14.42
CA ALA A 841 2.51 26.61 15.86
C ALA A 841 3.83 25.95 16.28
N MET A 842 4.10 24.72 15.81
CA MET A 842 5.36 24.02 16.12
C MET A 842 6.59 24.78 15.63
N ILE A 843 6.53 25.36 14.43
CA ILE A 843 7.64 26.18 13.88
C ILE A 843 7.87 27.41 14.76
N ASN A 844 6.82 28.17 15.02
CA ASN A 844 6.89 29.39 15.83
C ASN A 844 7.42 29.11 17.24
N ILE A 845 6.91 28.08 17.91
CA ILE A 845 7.35 27.67 19.26
C ILE A 845 8.84 27.34 19.25
N GLN A 846 9.31 26.55 18.26
CA GLN A 846 10.70 26.18 18.17
C GLN A 846 11.60 27.39 17.91
N GLU A 847 11.18 28.34 17.08
CA GLU A 847 11.89 29.60 16.83
C GLU A 847 11.99 30.43 18.12
N GLN A 848 10.91 30.55 18.90
CA GLN A 848 10.92 31.26 20.20
C GLN A 848 11.83 30.57 21.22
N ILE A 849 11.84 29.25 21.30
CA ILE A 849 12.76 28.50 22.18
C ILE A 849 14.22 28.85 21.83
N ILE A 850 14.56 28.88 20.54
CA ILE A 850 15.92 29.21 20.06
C ILE A 850 16.24 30.67 20.32
N GLU A 851 15.35 31.62 19.99
CA GLU A 851 15.56 33.07 20.14
C GLU A 851 15.81 33.46 21.60
N LYS A 852 14.99 32.88 22.51
CA LYS A 852 15.09 33.08 23.95
C LYS A 852 16.27 32.32 24.58
N LYS A 853 16.96 31.48 23.83
CA LYS A 853 17.98 30.54 24.32
C LYS A 853 17.51 29.73 25.52
N SER A 854 16.25 29.37 25.51
CA SER A 854 15.61 28.58 26.57
C SER A 854 16.15 27.14 26.57
N LYS A 855 16.18 26.53 27.76
CA LYS A 855 16.49 25.10 27.94
C LYS A 855 15.26 24.22 27.73
N CYS A 856 14.09 24.80 27.56
CA CYS A 856 12.84 24.09 27.30
C CYS A 856 12.96 23.31 25.99
N MET A 857 12.40 22.12 25.95
CA MET A 857 12.48 21.20 24.82
C MET A 857 11.08 20.80 24.35
N MET A 858 10.80 20.94 23.07
CA MET A 858 9.65 20.27 22.45
C MET A 858 9.97 18.77 22.34
N ILE A 859 9.18 17.91 22.96
CA ILE A 859 9.46 16.48 23.05
C ILE A 859 8.45 15.62 22.29
N MET A 860 7.22 16.11 22.07
CA MET A 860 6.18 15.30 21.48
C MET A 860 5.06 16.17 20.90
N GLN A 861 4.44 15.67 19.81
CA GLN A 861 3.19 16.20 19.27
C GLN A 861 2.21 15.03 19.13
N ILE A 862 1.00 15.17 19.69
CA ILE A 862 -0.06 14.14 19.65
C ILE A 862 -1.36 14.81 19.19
N HIS A 863 -1.89 14.42 18.01
CA HIS A 863 -3.13 14.98 17.47
C HIS A 863 -3.10 16.51 17.39
N ASP A 864 -3.82 17.18 18.28
CA ASP A 864 -3.94 18.64 18.34
C ASP A 864 -3.21 19.21 19.58
N GLU A 865 -2.29 18.43 20.18
CA GLU A 865 -1.55 18.70 21.41
C GLU A 865 -0.02 18.79 21.19
N ILE A 866 0.65 19.74 21.83
CA ILE A 866 2.10 19.90 21.90
C ILE A 866 2.57 19.72 23.34
N VAL A 867 3.64 18.97 23.56
CA VAL A 867 4.23 18.74 24.87
C VAL A 867 5.66 19.26 24.91
N LEU A 868 5.92 20.12 25.89
CA LEU A 868 7.25 20.63 26.22
C LEU A 868 7.74 20.03 27.53
N GLU A 869 9.05 19.84 27.65
CA GLU A 869 9.75 19.55 28.91
C GLU A 869 10.58 20.76 29.27
N CYS A 870 10.39 21.36 30.45
CA CYS A 870 10.82 22.69 30.78
C CYS A 870 11.37 22.79 32.20
N PRO A 871 12.51 23.50 32.46
CA PRO A 871 12.98 23.78 33.81
C PRO A 871 11.97 24.59 34.63
N ASP A 872 11.85 24.35 35.95
CA ASP A 872 10.89 25.02 36.81
C ASP A 872 10.97 26.56 36.73
N GLU A 873 12.17 27.10 36.55
CA GLU A 873 12.38 28.55 36.45
C GLU A 873 11.81 29.18 35.17
N GLU A 874 11.68 28.41 34.11
CA GLU A 874 11.19 28.88 32.81
C GLU A 874 9.72 28.55 32.54
N VAL A 875 9.07 27.73 33.41
CA VAL A 875 7.70 27.20 33.18
C VAL A 875 6.68 28.29 32.92
N VAL A 876 6.67 29.38 33.69
CA VAL A 876 5.66 30.44 33.55
C VAL A 876 5.81 31.19 32.24
N GLU A 877 7.07 31.49 31.84
CA GLU A 877 7.37 32.16 30.58
C GLU A 877 7.03 31.27 29.41
N MET A 878 7.48 30.01 29.42
CA MET A 878 7.26 29.08 28.33
C MET A 878 5.80 28.65 28.18
N LYS A 879 5.04 28.53 29.28
CA LYS A 879 3.60 28.34 29.23
C LYS A 879 2.89 29.49 28.49
N ASN A 880 3.22 30.74 28.84
CA ASN A 880 2.60 31.89 28.20
C ASN A 880 2.98 32.00 26.72
N MET A 881 4.25 31.78 26.40
CA MET A 881 4.73 31.72 25.01
C MET A 881 4.00 30.62 24.23
N LEU A 882 3.88 29.40 24.79
CA LEU A 882 3.20 28.27 24.14
C LEU A 882 1.75 28.61 23.79
N VAL A 883 0.99 29.18 24.73
CA VAL A 883 -0.38 29.64 24.50
C VAL A 883 -0.41 30.71 23.41
N GLN A 884 0.46 31.71 23.50
CA GLN A 884 0.49 32.83 22.55
C GLN A 884 0.77 32.33 21.13
N GLU A 885 1.79 31.46 20.93
CA GLU A 885 2.16 30.99 19.59
C GLU A 885 1.11 30.02 19.00
N MET A 886 0.44 29.21 19.83
CA MET A 886 -0.65 28.36 19.36
C MET A 886 -1.90 29.17 19.03
N GLU A 887 -2.35 30.09 19.88
CA GLU A 887 -3.56 30.88 19.64
C GLU A 887 -3.41 31.87 18.48
N ASN A 888 -2.18 32.33 18.19
CA ASN A 888 -1.89 33.26 17.10
C ASN A 888 -1.30 32.57 15.85
N ALA A 889 -1.24 31.26 15.80
CA ALA A 889 -0.70 30.52 14.64
C ALA A 889 -1.42 30.85 13.32
N TYR A 890 -2.69 31.18 13.38
CA TYR A 890 -3.47 31.68 12.25
C TYR A 890 -4.67 32.51 12.69
N LEU A 891 -4.95 33.63 11.99
CA LEU A 891 -6.07 34.51 12.30
C LEU A 891 -7.37 33.95 11.69
N LEU A 892 -8.24 33.38 12.52
CA LEU A 892 -9.59 32.94 12.14
C LEU A 892 -10.63 34.02 12.41
N LYS A 893 -11.87 33.83 11.92
CA LYS A 893 -13.07 34.66 12.27
C LYS A 893 -13.54 34.42 13.71
N VAL A 894 -13.00 33.39 14.35
CA VAL A 894 -13.23 33.03 15.76
C VAL A 894 -11.87 32.81 16.44
N PRO A 895 -11.75 33.10 17.77
CA PRO A 895 -10.46 32.91 18.43
C PRO A 895 -10.05 31.40 18.42
N LEU A 896 -8.79 31.11 18.18
CA LEU A 896 -8.21 29.84 18.60
C LEU A 896 -8.05 29.87 20.11
N LYS A 897 -8.36 28.75 20.77
CA LYS A 897 -8.18 28.58 22.21
C LYS A 897 -7.41 27.33 22.52
N VAL A 898 -6.58 27.42 23.55
CA VAL A 898 -5.70 26.35 23.98
C VAL A 898 -5.91 26.04 25.45
N ASP A 899 -6.12 24.75 25.76
CA ASP A 899 -6.16 24.26 27.13
C ASP A 899 -4.72 23.83 27.51
N VAL A 900 -4.20 24.39 28.64
CA VAL A 900 -2.80 24.16 29.06
C VAL A 900 -2.72 23.55 30.42
N GLU A 901 -1.98 22.45 30.53
CA GLU A 901 -1.68 21.77 31.81
C GLU A 901 -0.18 21.79 32.07
N VAL A 902 0.19 21.92 33.35
CA VAL A 902 1.60 21.83 33.83
C VAL A 902 1.65 20.72 34.86
N THR A 903 2.45 19.69 34.59
CA THR A 903 2.47 18.47 35.41
C THR A 903 3.90 17.95 35.61
N THR A 904 4.01 16.98 36.54
CA THR A 904 5.24 16.17 36.70
C THR A 904 5.13 14.80 36.07
N GLU A 905 3.98 14.45 35.54
CA GLU A 905 3.72 13.22 34.75
C GLU A 905 2.63 13.53 33.71
N PHE A 906 2.66 12.87 32.54
CA PHE A 906 1.80 13.18 31.40
C PHE A 906 0.48 12.42 31.40
#